data_840552f5b3ed3c046271a7fbcc102855
#
_entry.id   840552f5b3ed3c046271a7fbcc102855
#
_cell.length_a   1.000
_cell.length_b   1.000
_cell.length_c   1.000
_cell.angle_alpha   90.00
_cell.angle_beta   90.00
_cell.angle_gamma   90.00
#
_symmetry.space_group_name_H-M   'P 1'
#
loop_
_entity.id
_entity.type
_entity.pdbx_description
1 polymer ?
#
loop_
_entity_poly.entity_id
_entity_poly.type
_entity_poly.pdbx_seq_one_letter_code
_entity_poly.pdbx_strand_id
1 'polypeptide(L)'
;MCAHPLDSNPVNDSLIIRGAREHNLKGVDLDLPRDTMIVFTGLSGSGKSSLAFDTIFAEGQRRYVESLSSYARQFLGQMDKPDVELIEGLSPAVSIDQKSTSRNPRSTVGTVTEIYDYLRLLYARAGVQHCPVCDAVISSQTPQQIVDQVRALPEGTRFQVLAPVVRGRKGEYSELFGELRGRGFNRVRVDGAAERLDTPPTLNKRLKHDIEVIVDRLVVREGIRQRLTDSVETALGLAEGLVIIEQVDLPEDDPDRERRYSEKRACPNEHPLALDEMEPRTFSFNAPYGACPACTGIGTRLEVDPELVVPDEELTLAEGAVAPWSSHQKYFTRQLEALGKELSFDVDTPWRALPARAREAILRGKDYEVKVTYRNRWGRERIYSTGFEGVLDYVMRKHDETESDWSRERYQAYMREIPCPVCDGARLKPEVLAVRVGELSIAQLCELPINEARDFLADLNLAGQAAQIAGSVLTEINARLGFLVDVGLDYLSLARGAATLSGGEAQRIRLATQIGSGLVGVLYVLDEPSIGLHQRDNTRLIETLQRLRDLGNTLIVVEHDEDTIRSADWIVDIGPGAGELGGEVVYSGDVAGLAGAKGSITGDYLARRRQIEIPSTRRKRDKHREVTVVGARENNLKDVTVSFPLGVLTAVTGVSGSGKSSLVNSILYQVLANRLNRARGVPGRHKTVRGVEHLDKVVHVDQSPIGRTPRSNPATYTGVWDHIRKIFAAVPESKVRGYGPGRFSFNVKGGRCESCKGDGTLKIEMNFLPDVYVPCEVCHGARYNRETLEIRYKDKTVADVLDMTIHQAADFFSASSVISRHLNTLVEVGLGYVRLGQSATTLSGGEAQRVKLATELQRRSTGRTIYVLDEPTTGLHFEDIRKLLGVLQGLVDKGNSVVVIEHNLDVIANADWVIDMGPEGGKGGGTVVVAGTPEKVAATESSYTGQFLAPVLEAARG
;
A
#
# COMPACT_ATOMS: atom_id res chain seq x y z
N MET A 1 -10.71 6.65 66.17
CA MET A 1 -10.66 7.45 64.96
C MET A 1 -11.19 6.57 63.85
N CYS A 2 -12.40 6.89 63.38
CA CYS A 2 -13.14 6.08 62.39
C CYS A 2 -12.59 6.32 61.03
N ALA A 3 -12.17 5.24 60.36
CA ALA A 3 -11.93 5.24 58.93
C ALA A 3 -13.29 5.16 58.24
N HIS A 4 -13.65 6.20 57.46
CA HIS A 4 -14.76 6.12 56.53
C HIS A 4 -14.34 5.17 55.39
N PRO A 5 -15.19 4.22 54.98
CA PRO A 5 -15.01 3.54 53.72
C PRO A 5 -15.25 4.57 52.60
N LEU A 6 -14.29 4.71 51.74
CA LEU A 6 -14.47 5.38 50.44
C LEU A 6 -15.55 4.60 49.69
N ASP A 7 -16.69 5.21 49.48
CA ASP A 7 -17.71 4.73 48.58
C ASP A 7 -17.06 4.53 47.21
N SER A 8 -16.83 3.28 46.84
CA SER A 8 -16.56 2.90 45.46
C SER A 8 -17.83 3.23 44.67
N ASN A 9 -17.78 4.31 43.89
CA ASN A 9 -18.77 4.48 42.82
C ASN A 9 -18.85 3.14 42.07
N PRO A 10 -20.01 2.58 41.81
CA PRO A 10 -20.15 1.39 40.99
C PRO A 10 -19.61 1.77 39.61
N VAL A 11 -18.50 1.15 39.23
CA VAL A 11 -18.04 1.19 37.85
C VAL A 11 -19.22 0.68 37.03
N ASN A 12 -19.75 1.51 36.13
CA ASN A 12 -20.87 1.14 35.28
C ASN A 12 -20.41 -0.05 34.43
N ASP A 13 -20.87 -1.27 34.71
CA ASP A 13 -20.49 -2.51 34.03
C ASP A 13 -21.01 -2.57 32.59
N SER A 14 -21.61 -1.49 32.09
CA SER A 14 -22.23 -1.39 30.78
C SER A 14 -21.88 -0.08 30.05
N LEU A 15 -21.82 -0.17 28.74
CA LEU A 15 -21.79 0.95 27.84
C LEU A 15 -23.23 1.28 27.43
N ILE A 16 -23.72 2.43 27.87
CA ILE A 16 -25.13 2.86 27.71
C ILE A 16 -25.19 3.90 26.60
N ILE A 17 -26.02 3.67 25.60
CA ILE A 17 -26.24 4.57 24.46
C ILE A 17 -27.74 4.92 24.43
N ARG A 18 -28.07 6.21 24.26
CA ARG A 18 -29.44 6.69 24.12
C ARG A 18 -29.57 7.66 22.97
N GLY A 19 -30.61 7.45 22.16
CA GLY A 19 -31.02 8.36 21.12
C GLY A 19 -29.97 8.58 20.02
N ALA A 20 -29.25 7.57 19.56
CA ALA A 20 -28.28 7.71 18.44
C ALA A 20 -29.01 7.90 17.11
N ARG A 21 -28.70 9.00 16.39
CA ARG A 21 -29.37 9.41 15.13
C ARG A 21 -28.41 9.69 13.99
N GLU A 22 -27.14 9.29 14.12
CA GLU A 22 -26.15 9.55 13.06
C GLU A 22 -26.55 8.84 11.76
N HIS A 23 -26.48 9.56 10.64
CA HIS A 23 -26.83 9.09 9.29
C HIS A 23 -28.26 8.50 9.19
N ASN A 24 -28.38 7.17 9.13
CA ASN A 24 -29.67 6.48 8.98
C ASN A 24 -30.19 5.87 10.28
N LEU A 25 -29.54 6.10 11.41
CA LEU A 25 -29.99 5.60 12.69
C LEU A 25 -31.29 6.30 13.15
N LYS A 26 -32.21 5.54 13.74
CA LYS A 26 -33.56 6.00 14.11
C LYS A 26 -33.74 6.17 15.61
N GLY A 27 -32.80 6.84 16.29
CA GLY A 27 -32.88 7.03 17.73
C GLY A 27 -32.61 5.73 18.50
N VAL A 28 -31.44 5.15 18.25
CA VAL A 28 -31.06 3.84 18.78
C VAL A 28 -30.71 3.97 20.26
N ASP A 29 -31.34 3.10 21.09
CA ASP A 29 -31.06 2.88 22.49
C ASP A 29 -30.43 1.50 22.69
N LEU A 30 -29.29 1.42 23.39
CA LEU A 30 -28.57 0.18 23.66
C LEU A 30 -27.90 0.18 25.02
N ASP A 31 -27.88 -0.98 25.65
CA ASP A 31 -27.10 -1.30 26.85
C ASP A 31 -26.17 -2.47 26.48
N LEU A 32 -24.86 -2.20 26.42
CA LEU A 32 -23.87 -3.18 25.96
C LEU A 32 -22.97 -3.59 27.14
N PRO A 33 -22.69 -4.88 27.34
CA PRO A 33 -21.78 -5.32 28.37
C PRO A 33 -20.35 -4.87 28.08
N ARG A 34 -19.57 -4.57 29.14
CA ARG A 34 -18.14 -4.28 29.00
C ARG A 34 -17.32 -5.56 29.12
N ASP A 35 -16.05 -5.47 28.73
CA ASP A 35 -15.06 -6.57 28.77
C ASP A 35 -15.54 -7.82 28.01
N THR A 36 -16.24 -7.60 26.92
CA THR A 36 -16.85 -8.62 26.06
C THR A 36 -16.55 -8.33 24.59
N MET A 37 -16.69 -9.37 23.76
CA MET A 37 -16.65 -9.26 22.29
C MET A 37 -18.07 -9.10 21.77
N ILE A 38 -18.39 -7.89 21.31
CA ILE A 38 -19.70 -7.49 20.80
C ILE A 38 -19.63 -7.44 19.26
N VAL A 39 -20.45 -8.23 18.59
CA VAL A 39 -20.52 -8.20 17.12
C VAL A 39 -21.72 -7.43 16.64
N PHE A 40 -21.48 -6.40 15.80
CA PHE A 40 -22.51 -5.65 15.10
C PHE A 40 -22.70 -6.27 13.72
N THR A 41 -23.89 -6.83 13.47
CA THR A 41 -24.24 -7.50 12.21
C THR A 41 -25.50 -6.90 11.58
N GLY A 42 -25.89 -7.39 10.40
CA GLY A 42 -27.03 -6.92 9.62
C GLY A 42 -26.67 -6.61 8.15
N LEU A 43 -27.64 -6.23 7.35
CA LEU A 43 -27.46 -5.96 5.91
C LEU A 43 -26.43 -4.87 5.65
N SER A 44 -25.79 -4.90 4.47
CA SER A 44 -24.94 -3.79 4.02
C SER A 44 -25.76 -2.51 3.95
N GLY A 45 -25.24 -1.40 4.55
CA GLY A 45 -25.95 -0.12 4.64
C GLY A 45 -27.07 -0.08 5.69
N SER A 46 -27.17 -1.03 6.64
CA SER A 46 -28.19 -1.01 7.70
C SER A 46 -27.90 0.01 8.82
N GLY A 47 -26.68 0.56 8.92
CA GLY A 47 -26.29 1.54 9.94
C GLY A 47 -25.25 1.04 10.95
N LYS A 48 -24.69 -0.16 10.77
CA LYS A 48 -23.66 -0.75 11.64
C LYS A 48 -22.47 0.17 11.86
N SER A 49 -21.83 0.61 10.78
CA SER A 49 -20.65 1.48 10.84
C SER A 49 -21.02 2.86 11.39
N SER A 50 -22.22 3.39 11.09
CA SER A 50 -22.72 4.64 11.67
C SER A 50 -22.83 4.57 13.20
N LEU A 51 -23.26 3.43 13.75
CA LEU A 51 -23.33 3.24 15.19
C LEU A 51 -21.94 3.00 15.80
N ALA A 52 -21.13 2.10 15.21
CA ALA A 52 -19.84 1.71 15.75
C ALA A 52 -18.78 2.81 15.65
N PHE A 53 -18.62 3.41 14.46
CA PHE A 53 -17.55 4.37 14.17
C PHE A 53 -18.02 5.81 14.30
N ASP A 54 -19.11 6.19 13.62
CA ASP A 54 -19.53 7.59 13.54
C ASP A 54 -20.24 8.06 14.83
N THR A 55 -20.69 7.11 15.69
CA THR A 55 -21.32 7.43 16.98
C THR A 55 -20.41 7.04 18.15
N ILE A 56 -20.18 5.74 18.42
CA ILE A 56 -19.52 5.27 19.65
C ILE A 56 -18.04 5.64 19.65
N PHE A 57 -17.31 5.29 18.58
CA PHE A 57 -15.87 5.61 18.48
C PHE A 57 -15.64 7.12 18.41
N ALA A 58 -16.43 7.84 17.59
CA ALA A 58 -16.28 9.29 17.42
C ALA A 58 -16.48 10.03 18.75
N GLU A 59 -17.48 9.67 19.57
CA GLU A 59 -17.69 10.27 20.89
C GLU A 59 -16.57 9.90 21.87
N GLY A 60 -16.08 8.64 21.84
CA GLY A 60 -14.95 8.21 22.64
C GLY A 60 -13.69 9.00 22.34
N GLN A 61 -13.39 9.18 21.07
CA GLN A 61 -12.24 9.97 20.60
C GLN A 61 -12.41 11.46 20.95
N ARG A 62 -13.60 12.03 20.75
CA ARG A 62 -13.90 13.41 21.10
C ARG A 62 -13.63 13.69 22.58
N ARG A 63 -14.15 12.84 23.48
CA ARG A 63 -13.92 12.98 24.94
C ARG A 63 -12.45 12.83 25.30
N TYR A 64 -11.74 11.92 24.66
CA TYR A 64 -10.31 11.76 24.87
C TYR A 64 -9.55 13.03 24.47
N VAL A 65 -9.82 13.58 23.28
CA VAL A 65 -9.21 14.83 22.79
C VAL A 65 -9.54 16.02 23.71
N GLU A 66 -10.78 16.11 24.20
CA GLU A 66 -11.20 17.15 25.14
C GLU A 66 -10.48 17.07 26.50
N SER A 67 -10.06 15.88 26.91
CA SER A 67 -9.29 15.68 28.15
C SER A 67 -7.83 16.16 28.05
N LEU A 68 -7.32 16.35 26.80
CA LEU A 68 -5.96 16.80 26.57
C LEU A 68 -5.78 18.29 26.88
N SER A 69 -4.50 18.73 27.01
CA SER A 69 -4.16 20.13 27.22
C SER A 69 -4.67 21.03 26.10
N SER A 70 -4.95 22.31 26.40
CA SER A 70 -5.39 23.29 25.40
C SER A 70 -4.41 23.43 24.23
N TYR A 71 -3.12 23.24 24.48
CA TYR A 71 -2.08 23.23 23.44
C TYR A 71 -2.23 22.03 22.49
N ALA A 72 -2.40 20.81 23.01
CA ALA A 72 -2.60 19.61 22.20
C ALA A 72 -3.89 19.70 21.36
N ARG A 73 -4.98 20.26 21.93
CA ARG A 73 -6.26 20.46 21.22
C ARG A 73 -6.13 21.40 20.00
N GLN A 74 -5.25 22.40 20.04
CA GLN A 74 -5.01 23.29 18.89
C GLN A 74 -4.45 22.56 17.66
N PHE A 75 -3.71 21.47 17.87
CA PHE A 75 -3.15 20.66 16.78
C PHE A 75 -4.11 19.57 16.27
N LEU A 76 -5.00 19.08 17.13
CA LEU A 76 -5.92 17.98 16.79
C LEU A 76 -7.23 18.45 16.18
N GLY A 77 -7.52 19.77 16.23
CA GLY A 77 -8.76 20.34 15.74
C GLY A 77 -9.95 20.08 16.70
N GLN A 78 -11.07 20.74 16.41
CA GLN A 78 -12.32 20.51 17.12
C GLN A 78 -13.09 19.41 16.39
N MET A 79 -13.41 18.32 17.08
CA MET A 79 -14.20 17.23 16.52
C MET A 79 -15.67 17.54 16.69
N ASP A 80 -16.47 17.28 15.65
CA ASP A 80 -17.92 17.43 15.73
C ASP A 80 -18.50 16.41 16.71
N LYS A 81 -19.51 16.85 17.48
CA LYS A 81 -20.24 15.96 18.37
C LYS A 81 -21.18 15.10 17.52
N PRO A 82 -21.12 13.76 17.64
CA PRO A 82 -22.09 12.91 16.95
C PRO A 82 -23.53 13.18 17.43
N ASP A 83 -24.50 12.93 16.56
CA ASP A 83 -25.92 13.07 16.87
C ASP A 83 -26.41 11.93 17.77
N VAL A 84 -26.15 12.10 19.05
CA VAL A 84 -26.53 11.17 20.13
C VAL A 84 -26.91 11.96 21.39
N GLU A 85 -27.96 11.51 22.08
CA GLU A 85 -28.40 12.17 23.28
C GLU A 85 -27.45 11.92 24.46
N LEU A 86 -27.08 10.66 24.69
CA LEU A 86 -26.22 10.25 25.79
C LEU A 86 -25.41 9.01 25.45
N ILE A 87 -24.13 9.01 25.82
CA ILE A 87 -23.29 7.80 25.91
C ILE A 87 -22.58 7.80 27.26
N GLU A 88 -22.79 6.75 28.07
CA GLU A 88 -22.11 6.54 29.36
C GLU A 88 -21.27 5.27 29.34
N GLY A 89 -20.27 5.16 30.20
CA GLY A 89 -19.42 3.98 30.33
C GLY A 89 -18.33 3.86 29.22
N LEU A 90 -18.07 4.92 28.45
CA LEU A 90 -17.01 4.90 27.42
C LEU A 90 -15.61 4.80 28.04
N SER A 91 -14.85 3.82 27.59
CA SER A 91 -13.40 3.71 27.75
C SER A 91 -12.67 4.50 26.66
N PRO A 92 -11.34 4.76 26.81
CA PRO A 92 -10.53 5.23 25.69
C PRO A 92 -10.74 4.34 24.48
N ALA A 93 -11.09 4.93 23.33
CA ALA A 93 -11.45 4.19 22.13
C ALA A 93 -10.34 4.16 21.10
N VAL A 94 -10.10 3.00 20.51
CA VAL A 94 -9.15 2.75 19.41
C VAL A 94 -9.88 2.14 18.22
N SER A 95 -9.74 2.75 17.05
CA SER A 95 -10.32 2.26 15.80
C SER A 95 -9.30 1.51 14.97
N ILE A 96 -9.71 0.37 14.41
CA ILE A 96 -8.92 -0.43 13.46
C ILE A 96 -9.74 -0.56 12.17
N ASP A 97 -9.63 0.47 11.33
CA ASP A 97 -10.35 0.57 10.05
C ASP A 97 -9.54 0.01 8.86
N GLN A 98 -10.23 -0.21 7.76
CA GLN A 98 -9.63 -0.73 6.52
C GLN A 98 -8.99 0.37 5.63
N LYS A 99 -9.37 1.65 5.81
CA LYS A 99 -9.19 2.70 4.78
C LYS A 99 -7.80 3.31 4.64
N SER A 100 -6.83 3.06 5.53
CA SER A 100 -5.57 3.81 5.54
C SER A 100 -4.34 2.93 5.37
N THR A 101 -3.98 2.58 4.13
CA THR A 101 -2.62 2.12 3.83
C THR A 101 -1.69 3.33 3.69
N SER A 102 -0.58 3.34 4.41
CA SER A 102 0.45 4.37 4.25
C SER A 102 1.01 4.32 2.83
N ARG A 103 0.95 5.46 2.11
CA ARG A 103 1.55 5.59 0.78
C ARG A 103 3.03 5.99 0.83
N ASN A 104 3.60 6.10 2.01
CA ASN A 104 5.00 6.47 2.17
C ASN A 104 5.90 5.30 1.72
N PRO A 105 6.76 5.45 0.69
CA PRO A 105 7.61 4.37 0.18
C PRO A 105 8.68 3.92 1.19
N ARG A 106 8.91 4.71 2.23
CA ARG A 106 9.84 4.37 3.32
C ARG A 106 9.20 3.55 4.43
N SER A 107 7.87 3.47 4.48
CA SER A 107 7.18 2.64 5.47
C SER A 107 7.26 1.17 5.08
N THR A 108 7.70 0.32 6.02
CA THR A 108 7.74 -1.14 5.87
C THR A 108 6.94 -1.79 6.99
N VAL A 109 6.64 -3.09 6.85
CA VAL A 109 6.03 -3.87 7.95
C VAL A 109 6.82 -3.68 9.24
N GLY A 110 8.16 -3.83 9.19
CA GLY A 110 9.02 -3.67 10.36
C GLY A 110 8.95 -2.30 11.02
N THR A 111 8.79 -1.20 10.24
CA THR A 111 8.68 0.15 10.81
C THR A 111 7.29 0.47 11.34
N VAL A 112 6.23 -0.05 10.72
CA VAL A 112 4.84 0.14 11.18
C VAL A 112 4.58 -0.61 12.48
N THR A 113 5.20 -1.78 12.65
CA THR A 113 5.09 -2.60 13.87
C THR A 113 6.10 -2.23 14.97
N GLU A 114 6.95 -1.23 14.72
CA GLU A 114 8.06 -0.80 15.60
C GLU A 114 9.14 -1.88 15.82
N ILE A 115 8.98 -3.08 15.26
CA ILE A 115 9.97 -4.17 15.39
C ILE A 115 11.34 -3.72 14.86
N TYR A 116 11.35 -2.92 13.78
CA TYR A 116 12.59 -2.40 13.21
C TYR A 116 13.38 -1.52 14.19
N ASP A 117 12.72 -0.79 15.08
CA ASP A 117 13.37 0.04 16.09
C ASP A 117 14.09 -0.81 17.14
N TYR A 118 13.48 -1.91 17.55
CA TYR A 118 14.14 -2.89 18.43
C TYR A 118 15.28 -3.63 17.70
N LEU A 119 15.11 -3.98 16.42
CA LEU A 119 16.19 -4.58 15.63
C LEU A 119 17.39 -3.63 15.50
N ARG A 120 17.18 -2.34 15.26
CA ARG A 120 18.28 -1.36 15.23
C ARG A 120 19.03 -1.33 16.56
N LEU A 121 18.32 -1.43 17.69
CA LEU A 121 18.94 -1.49 19.01
C LEU A 121 19.74 -2.80 19.20
N LEU A 122 19.17 -3.93 18.78
CA LEU A 122 19.83 -5.23 18.83
C LEU A 122 21.14 -5.23 18.04
N TYR A 123 21.09 -4.79 16.76
CA TYR A 123 22.28 -4.75 15.90
C TYR A 123 23.33 -3.75 16.37
N ALA A 124 22.92 -2.62 16.94
CA ALA A 124 23.85 -1.63 17.50
C ALA A 124 24.59 -2.13 18.75
N ARG A 125 23.97 -3.02 19.52
CA ARG A 125 24.52 -3.48 20.83
C ARG A 125 25.12 -4.88 20.81
N ALA A 126 24.55 -5.77 20.02
CA ALA A 126 24.99 -7.17 19.94
C ALA A 126 25.57 -7.56 18.57
N GLY A 127 25.53 -6.66 17.59
CA GLY A 127 26.04 -6.93 16.25
C GLY A 127 27.56 -7.04 16.19
N VAL A 128 28.03 -8.02 15.43
CA VAL A 128 29.44 -8.23 15.08
C VAL A 128 29.69 -7.61 13.71
N GLN A 129 30.67 -6.73 13.66
CA GLN A 129 31.03 -6.03 12.44
C GLN A 129 31.97 -6.84 11.58
N HIS A 130 31.68 -6.93 10.29
CA HIS A 130 32.51 -7.57 9.28
C HIS A 130 33.01 -6.52 8.28
N CYS A 131 34.08 -6.82 7.59
CA CYS A 131 34.57 -5.99 6.51
C CYS A 131 33.70 -6.18 5.27
N PRO A 132 33.12 -5.11 4.68
CA PRO A 132 32.28 -5.24 3.48
C PRO A 132 33.04 -5.74 2.24
N VAL A 133 34.40 -5.71 2.27
CA VAL A 133 35.25 -6.11 1.13
C VAL A 133 35.71 -7.57 1.25
N CYS A 134 36.18 -8.00 2.44
CA CYS A 134 36.78 -9.31 2.62
C CYS A 134 36.06 -10.21 3.65
N ASP A 135 34.93 -9.73 4.20
CA ASP A 135 34.09 -10.44 5.18
C ASP A 135 34.78 -10.81 6.51
N ALA A 136 36.03 -10.38 6.72
CA ALA A 136 36.74 -10.65 7.97
C ALA A 136 36.10 -9.88 9.13
N VAL A 137 36.05 -10.48 10.32
CA VAL A 137 35.59 -9.83 11.55
C VAL A 137 36.47 -8.63 11.86
N ILE A 138 35.85 -7.49 12.10
CA ILE A 138 36.58 -6.27 12.46
C ILE A 138 36.88 -6.27 13.94
N SER A 139 38.19 -6.25 14.26
CA SER A 139 38.68 -6.15 15.61
C SER A 139 39.36 -4.80 15.87
N SER A 140 39.53 -4.44 17.14
CA SER A 140 40.34 -3.27 17.53
C SER A 140 41.80 -3.48 17.11
N GLN A 141 42.39 -2.43 16.48
CA GLN A 141 43.85 -2.43 16.19
C GLN A 141 44.60 -1.77 17.34
N THR A 142 45.67 -2.39 17.77
CA THR A 142 46.58 -1.75 18.73
C THR A 142 47.36 -0.62 18.02
N PRO A 143 47.79 0.45 18.74
CA PRO A 143 48.67 1.47 18.17
C PRO A 143 49.88 0.88 17.46
N GLN A 144 50.42 -0.24 18.02
CA GLN A 144 51.55 -0.91 17.44
C GLN A 144 51.28 -1.52 16.06
N GLN A 145 50.10 -2.16 15.89
CA GLN A 145 49.68 -2.70 14.60
C GLN A 145 49.49 -1.60 13.55
N ILE A 146 48.89 -0.46 13.95
CA ILE A 146 48.74 0.71 13.08
C ILE A 146 50.14 1.20 12.62
N VAL A 147 51.09 1.35 13.55
CA VAL A 147 52.45 1.77 13.24
C VAL A 147 53.13 0.82 12.28
N ASP A 148 53.01 -0.53 12.49
CA ASP A 148 53.62 -1.51 11.62
C ASP A 148 53.03 -1.46 10.20
N GLN A 149 51.72 -1.23 10.05
CA GLN A 149 51.09 -1.06 8.76
C GLN A 149 51.53 0.20 8.03
N VAL A 150 51.64 1.35 8.72
CA VAL A 150 52.13 2.60 8.13
C VAL A 150 53.60 2.46 7.72
N ARG A 151 54.41 1.75 8.45
CA ARG A 151 55.82 1.45 8.13
C ARG A 151 55.98 0.55 6.90
N ALA A 152 54.98 -0.26 6.57
CA ALA A 152 54.97 -1.11 5.38
C ALA A 152 54.75 -0.35 4.08
N LEU A 153 54.42 0.93 4.13
CA LEU A 153 54.36 1.81 2.96
C LEU A 153 55.78 1.95 2.33
N PRO A 154 55.86 2.22 1.01
CA PRO A 154 57.14 2.39 0.32
C PRO A 154 58.07 3.42 0.99
N GLU A 155 59.34 3.11 1.06
CA GLU A 155 60.31 4.02 1.63
C GLU A 155 60.34 5.36 0.84
N GLY A 156 60.41 6.48 1.54
CA GLY A 156 60.30 7.81 0.97
C GLY A 156 58.88 8.38 0.87
N THR A 157 57.83 7.63 1.10
CA THR A 157 56.45 8.11 1.12
C THR A 157 56.27 9.22 2.16
N ARG A 158 55.76 10.36 1.73
CA ARG A 158 55.42 11.50 2.61
C ARG A 158 53.97 11.39 3.04
N PHE A 159 53.71 11.44 4.34
CA PHE A 159 52.40 11.32 4.92
C PHE A 159 52.14 12.24 6.10
N GLN A 160 50.89 12.51 6.40
CA GLN A 160 50.45 13.25 7.56
C GLN A 160 49.65 12.33 8.48
N VAL A 161 49.84 12.52 9.81
CA VAL A 161 49.04 11.88 10.86
C VAL A 161 47.97 12.86 11.27
N LEU A 162 46.71 12.51 11.02
CA LEU A 162 45.58 13.40 11.29
C LEU A 162 44.70 12.79 12.40
N ALA A 163 44.21 13.66 13.30
CA ALA A 163 43.22 13.27 14.32
C ALA A 163 41.87 13.92 14.02
N PRO A 164 40.84 13.15 13.61
CA PRO A 164 39.50 13.68 13.30
C PRO A 164 38.69 14.01 14.56
N VAL A 165 38.81 15.24 15.06
CA VAL A 165 38.19 15.72 16.32
C VAL A 165 36.73 16.16 16.14
N VAL A 166 36.31 16.58 14.94
CA VAL A 166 34.93 16.91 14.61
C VAL A 166 34.58 16.23 13.31
N ARG A 167 33.43 15.52 13.26
CA ARG A 167 32.98 14.75 12.11
C ARG A 167 31.52 15.08 11.80
N GLY A 168 31.27 15.83 10.73
CA GLY A 168 29.92 16.15 10.21
C GLY A 168 29.00 16.83 11.21
N ARG A 169 29.51 17.61 12.15
CA ARG A 169 28.75 18.31 13.19
C ARG A 169 28.66 19.81 12.93
N LYS A 170 27.50 20.39 13.24
CA LYS A 170 27.29 21.85 13.15
C LYS A 170 27.94 22.57 14.34
N GLY A 171 28.58 23.70 14.08
CA GLY A 171 29.20 24.50 15.14
C GLY A 171 30.17 25.56 14.61
N GLU A 172 30.56 26.51 15.43
CA GLU A 172 31.60 27.53 15.11
C GLU A 172 33.01 27.09 15.53
N TYR A 173 33.12 26.20 16.50
CA TYR A 173 34.37 25.56 17.01
C TYR A 173 35.52 26.50 17.42
N SER A 174 35.26 27.78 17.69
CA SER A 174 36.26 28.75 18.08
C SER A 174 36.96 28.38 19.40
N GLU A 175 36.23 27.81 20.37
CA GLU A 175 36.79 27.32 21.63
C GLU A 175 37.71 26.11 21.38
N LEU A 176 37.30 25.15 20.55
CA LEU A 176 38.11 24.01 20.19
C LEU A 176 39.44 24.41 19.53
N PHE A 177 39.42 25.38 18.63
CA PHE A 177 40.64 25.90 18.00
C PHE A 177 41.57 26.56 19.06
N GLY A 178 40.99 27.24 20.04
CA GLY A 178 41.74 27.81 21.18
C GLY A 178 42.38 26.73 22.02
N GLU A 179 41.65 25.64 22.35
CA GLU A 179 42.14 24.51 23.12
C GLU A 179 43.26 23.75 22.37
N LEU A 180 43.08 23.44 21.10
CA LEU A 180 44.08 22.78 20.26
C LEU A 180 45.39 23.60 20.19
N ARG A 181 45.27 24.90 20.01
CA ARG A 181 46.43 25.80 20.06
C ARG A 181 47.13 25.79 21.42
N GLY A 182 46.34 25.78 22.50
CA GLY A 182 46.88 25.71 23.88
C GLY A 182 47.63 24.38 24.15
N ARG A 183 47.25 23.31 23.46
CA ARG A 183 47.95 22.01 23.51
C ARG A 183 49.19 21.93 22.59
N GLY A 184 49.51 23.01 21.85
CA GLY A 184 50.71 23.10 21.02
C GLY A 184 50.54 22.70 19.55
N PHE A 185 49.30 22.40 19.09
CA PHE A 185 49.05 22.14 17.67
C PHE A 185 48.99 23.42 16.87
N ASN A 186 49.59 23.40 15.68
CA ASN A 186 49.74 24.60 14.84
C ASN A 186 48.85 24.58 13.59
N ARG A 187 48.33 23.42 13.22
CA ARG A 187 47.57 23.25 11.97
C ARG A 187 46.40 22.28 12.15
N VAL A 188 45.32 22.59 11.45
CA VAL A 188 44.14 21.71 11.30
C VAL A 188 43.78 21.60 9.81
N ARG A 189 43.07 20.58 9.45
CA ARG A 189 42.38 20.51 8.18
C ARG A 189 40.88 20.67 8.47
N VAL A 190 40.24 21.64 7.82
CA VAL A 190 38.84 21.97 7.98
C VAL A 190 38.16 21.79 6.63
N ASP A 191 37.15 20.91 6.55
CA ASP A 191 36.43 20.62 5.33
C ASP A 191 37.34 20.29 4.15
N GLY A 192 38.43 19.56 4.39
CA GLY A 192 39.47 19.20 3.42
C GLY A 192 40.58 20.23 3.23
N ALA A 193 40.44 21.48 3.68
CA ALA A 193 41.43 22.53 3.55
C ALA A 193 42.36 22.63 4.75
N ALA A 194 43.70 22.74 4.52
CA ALA A 194 44.68 22.87 5.60
C ALA A 194 44.75 24.32 6.08
N GLU A 195 44.43 24.56 7.35
CA GLU A 195 44.34 25.84 7.98
C GLU A 195 45.35 26.00 9.15
N ARG A 196 45.71 27.21 9.49
CA ARG A 196 46.63 27.49 10.61
C ARG A 196 45.83 27.86 11.85
N LEU A 197 46.24 27.34 13.01
CA LEU A 197 45.57 27.63 14.30
C LEU A 197 46.01 28.98 14.91
N ASP A 198 47.05 29.62 14.40
CA ASP A 198 47.40 31.01 14.77
C ASP A 198 46.41 32.04 14.19
N THR A 199 45.81 31.72 13.05
CA THR A 199 44.71 32.46 12.40
C THR A 199 43.55 31.51 12.10
N PRO A 200 42.79 31.08 13.10
CA PRO A 200 41.78 30.04 12.91
C PRO A 200 40.65 30.51 11.98
N PRO A 201 40.11 29.62 11.13
CA PRO A 201 39.01 29.96 10.23
C PRO A 201 37.75 30.24 11.05
N THR A 202 36.93 31.18 10.56
CA THR A 202 35.58 31.41 11.09
C THR A 202 34.59 30.52 10.42
N LEU A 203 34.00 29.58 11.15
CA LEU A 203 33.06 28.56 10.62
C LEU A 203 31.60 28.99 10.79
N ASN A 204 30.76 28.56 9.83
CA ASN A 204 29.34 28.84 9.87
C ASN A 204 28.64 27.85 10.78
N LYS A 205 28.09 28.30 11.92
CA LYS A 205 27.38 27.44 12.89
C LYS A 205 26.20 26.64 12.36
N ARG A 206 25.68 26.97 11.18
CA ARG A 206 24.53 26.27 10.55
C ARG A 206 24.97 25.16 9.62
N LEU A 207 26.20 25.14 9.17
CA LEU A 207 26.77 24.11 8.33
C LEU A 207 27.42 23.00 9.15
N LYS A 208 27.55 21.83 8.56
CA LYS A 208 28.31 20.72 9.13
C LYS A 208 29.76 20.89 8.73
N HIS A 209 30.64 20.62 9.66
CA HIS A 209 32.10 20.73 9.46
C HIS A 209 32.81 19.45 9.87
N ASP A 210 33.89 19.14 9.16
CA ASP A 210 34.86 18.11 9.48
C ASP A 210 36.17 18.82 9.86
N ILE A 211 36.69 18.51 11.08
CA ILE A 211 37.91 19.12 11.58
C ILE A 211 38.89 18.05 12.01
N GLU A 212 40.05 17.99 11.37
CA GLU A 212 41.12 17.05 11.69
C GLU A 212 42.37 17.83 12.12
N VAL A 213 42.95 17.44 13.24
CA VAL A 213 44.19 18.00 13.73
C VAL A 213 45.37 17.35 13.02
N ILE A 214 46.25 18.14 12.40
CA ILE A 214 47.49 17.63 11.81
C ILE A 214 48.50 17.45 12.96
N VAL A 215 48.63 16.20 13.42
CA VAL A 215 49.49 15.88 14.56
C VAL A 215 50.93 15.89 14.18
N ASP A 216 51.29 15.23 13.06
CA ASP A 216 52.65 15.20 12.54
C ASP A 216 52.71 15.05 11.02
N ARG A 217 53.87 15.37 10.44
CA ARG A 217 54.22 15.18 9.02
C ARG A 217 55.51 14.42 8.94
N LEU A 218 55.46 13.25 8.39
CA LEU A 218 56.50 12.27 8.43
C LEU A 218 56.85 11.74 7.04
N VAL A 219 57.99 11.09 6.95
CA VAL A 219 58.43 10.37 5.76
C VAL A 219 58.79 8.98 6.17
N VAL A 220 58.35 7.98 5.45
CA VAL A 220 58.74 6.55 5.71
C VAL A 220 60.21 6.40 5.49
N ARG A 221 60.95 6.10 6.60
CA ARG A 221 62.39 5.86 6.59
C ARG A 221 62.80 4.98 7.78
N GLU A 222 63.98 4.43 7.72
CA GLU A 222 64.52 3.63 8.82
C GLU A 222 64.66 4.55 10.08
N GLY A 223 64.24 4.00 11.27
CA GLY A 223 64.31 4.75 12.55
C GLY A 223 63.05 5.62 12.88
N ILE A 224 62.02 5.71 12.02
CA ILE A 224 60.82 6.53 12.26
C ILE A 224 59.92 5.99 13.36
N ARG A 225 60.03 4.70 13.76
CA ARG A 225 59.07 3.95 14.60
C ARG A 225 58.66 4.70 15.85
N GLN A 226 59.58 5.19 16.67
CA GLN A 226 59.26 5.85 17.94
C GLN A 226 58.43 7.09 17.74
N ARG A 227 58.88 7.99 16.82
CA ARG A 227 58.16 9.22 16.53
C ARG A 227 56.77 8.96 15.92
N LEU A 228 56.65 7.94 15.06
CA LEU A 228 55.36 7.53 14.50
C LEU A 228 54.46 6.98 15.60
N THR A 229 54.97 6.18 16.53
CA THR A 229 54.18 5.67 17.67
C THR A 229 53.65 6.80 18.52
N ASP A 230 54.48 7.75 18.90
CA ASP A 230 54.08 8.96 19.68
C ASP A 230 53.01 9.79 18.96
N SER A 231 53.15 9.93 17.65
CA SER A 231 52.18 10.69 16.83
C SER A 231 50.84 9.94 16.67
N VAL A 232 50.89 8.63 16.47
CA VAL A 232 49.68 7.79 16.38
C VAL A 232 48.94 7.76 17.72
N GLU A 233 49.66 7.51 18.84
CA GLU A 233 49.02 7.54 20.17
C GLU A 233 48.43 8.90 20.52
N THR A 234 49.11 10.01 20.16
CA THR A 234 48.57 11.35 20.30
C THR A 234 47.32 11.57 19.48
N ALA A 235 47.32 11.12 18.20
CA ALA A 235 46.14 11.21 17.32
C ALA A 235 44.98 10.39 17.85
N LEU A 236 45.22 9.16 18.28
CA LEU A 236 44.20 8.25 18.85
C LEU A 236 43.62 8.85 20.14
N GLY A 237 44.47 9.47 21.00
CA GLY A 237 44.00 10.10 22.21
C GLY A 237 43.16 11.37 21.97
N LEU A 238 43.46 12.15 20.91
CA LEU A 238 42.69 13.35 20.52
C LEU A 238 41.33 13.00 19.87
N ALA A 239 41.31 11.99 19.04
CA ALA A 239 40.16 11.63 18.23
C ALA A 239 39.42 10.34 18.71
N GLU A 240 39.48 10.05 20.01
CA GLU A 240 38.75 8.94 20.66
C GLU A 240 39.03 7.58 20.04
N GLY A 241 40.28 7.33 19.63
CA GLY A 241 40.70 6.05 19.06
C GLY A 241 40.69 5.99 17.54
N LEU A 242 40.61 7.14 16.85
CA LEU A 242 40.71 7.21 15.38
C LEU A 242 41.96 7.95 14.94
N VAL A 243 42.60 7.50 13.87
CA VAL A 243 43.70 8.20 13.22
C VAL A 243 43.59 8.05 11.70
N ILE A 244 43.87 9.11 10.98
CA ILE A 244 43.92 9.13 9.52
C ILE A 244 45.38 9.31 9.10
N ILE A 245 45.84 8.47 8.20
CA ILE A 245 47.14 8.61 7.55
C ILE A 245 46.90 9.07 6.11
N GLU A 246 47.24 10.28 5.81
CA GLU A 246 47.12 10.89 4.49
C GLU A 246 48.47 10.86 3.76
N GLN A 247 48.56 10.17 2.60
CA GLN A 247 49.69 10.17 1.71
C GLN A 247 49.67 11.42 0.84
N VAL A 248 50.52 12.40 1.13
CA VAL A 248 50.48 13.74 0.52
C VAL A 248 50.89 13.72 -0.98
N ASP A 249 51.58 12.67 -1.43
CA ASP A 249 52.12 12.55 -2.78
C ASP A 249 51.08 12.01 -3.78
N LEU A 250 49.97 11.48 -3.31
CA LEU A 250 48.89 10.93 -4.17
C LEU A 250 47.89 12.04 -4.55
N PRO A 251 47.23 11.93 -5.73
CA PRO A 251 46.15 12.83 -6.16
C PRO A 251 44.99 12.91 -5.14
N GLU A 252 44.21 13.99 -5.17
CA GLU A 252 43.10 14.18 -4.21
C GLU A 252 41.98 13.15 -4.36
N ASP A 253 41.78 12.61 -5.55
CA ASP A 253 40.78 11.62 -5.91
C ASP A 253 41.30 10.16 -5.85
N ASP A 254 42.55 9.96 -5.40
CA ASP A 254 43.11 8.62 -5.26
C ASP A 254 42.54 7.95 -4.01
N PRO A 255 41.92 6.74 -4.11
CA PRO A 255 41.33 6.04 -2.98
C PRO A 255 42.35 5.62 -1.93
N ASP A 256 43.63 5.45 -2.27
CA ASP A 256 44.70 5.10 -1.35
C ASP A 256 45.34 6.32 -0.66
N ARG A 257 44.95 7.55 -1.01
CA ARG A 257 45.50 8.76 -0.42
C ARG A 257 45.24 8.83 1.09
N GLU A 258 44.04 8.49 1.54
CA GLU A 258 43.69 8.51 2.96
C GLU A 258 43.40 7.06 3.47
N ARG A 259 44.21 6.64 4.47
CA ARG A 259 43.96 5.40 5.18
C ARG A 259 43.52 5.73 6.62
N ARG A 260 42.34 5.21 6.98
CA ARG A 260 41.75 5.44 8.29
C ARG A 260 41.94 4.20 9.17
N TYR A 261 42.47 4.39 10.35
CA TYR A 261 42.72 3.33 11.33
C TYR A 261 41.97 3.63 12.63
N SER A 262 41.55 2.58 13.33
CA SER A 262 40.84 2.68 14.59
C SER A 262 41.40 1.74 15.64
N GLU A 263 41.72 2.27 16.78
CA GLU A 263 42.09 1.47 17.96
C GLU A 263 40.93 0.59 18.39
N LYS A 264 39.69 1.00 18.11
CA LYS A 264 38.49 0.28 18.53
C LYS A 264 38.02 -0.74 17.50
N ARG A 265 38.20 -0.49 16.17
CA ARG A 265 37.68 -1.36 15.09
C ARG A 265 38.45 -1.16 13.77
N ALA A 266 39.11 -2.21 13.28
CA ALA A 266 39.79 -2.21 11.99
C ALA A 266 39.76 -3.56 11.30
N CYS A 267 39.84 -3.56 9.96
CA CYS A 267 39.95 -4.79 9.19
C CYS A 267 41.34 -5.38 9.31
N PRO A 268 41.48 -6.69 9.64
CA PRO A 268 42.78 -7.36 9.75
C PRO A 268 43.51 -7.45 8.39
N ASN A 269 42.80 -7.29 7.25
CA ASN A 269 43.34 -7.31 5.89
C ASN A 269 43.58 -5.92 5.30
N GLU A 270 43.73 -4.91 6.16
CA GLU A 270 44.14 -3.53 5.82
C GLU A 270 43.17 -2.74 4.89
N HIS A 271 41.92 -3.19 4.75
CA HIS A 271 40.93 -2.40 4.02
C HIS A 271 40.63 -1.11 4.78
N PRO A 272 40.64 0.06 4.12
CA PRO A 272 40.34 1.33 4.77
C PRO A 272 38.86 1.38 5.12
N LEU A 273 38.55 1.35 6.40
CA LEU A 273 37.18 1.39 6.91
C LEU A 273 37.00 2.58 7.82
N ALA A 274 36.11 3.46 7.45
CA ALA A 274 35.60 4.51 8.33
C ALA A 274 34.32 4.01 8.98
N LEU A 275 34.45 3.35 10.11
CA LEU A 275 33.29 2.89 10.85
C LEU A 275 33.08 3.82 12.04
N ASP A 276 32.03 4.58 11.96
CA ASP A 276 31.47 5.31 13.10
C ASP A 276 31.00 4.32 14.16
N GLU A 277 30.86 4.77 15.41
CA GLU A 277 30.25 3.96 16.46
C GLU A 277 28.91 3.39 15.99
N MET A 278 28.67 2.09 16.29
CA MET A 278 27.40 1.44 15.98
C MET A 278 26.33 1.94 16.94
N GLU A 279 25.62 2.98 16.52
CA GLU A 279 24.46 3.52 17.21
C GLU A 279 23.16 3.06 16.51
N PRO A 280 22.01 3.01 17.19
CA PRO A 280 20.74 2.65 16.54
C PRO A 280 20.40 3.51 15.31
N ARG A 281 20.84 4.78 15.27
CA ARG A 281 20.66 5.66 14.09
C ARG A 281 21.46 5.19 12.87
N THR A 282 22.57 4.50 13.05
CA THR A 282 23.40 3.93 11.97
C THR A 282 22.63 2.86 11.18
N PHE A 283 21.71 2.13 11.83
CA PHE A 283 20.86 1.13 11.21
C PHE A 283 19.54 1.67 10.66
N SER A 284 19.34 2.99 10.63
CA SER A 284 18.13 3.61 10.11
C SER A 284 18.28 3.98 8.64
N PHE A 285 17.45 3.40 7.78
CA PHE A 285 17.37 3.81 6.38
C PHE A 285 16.64 5.15 6.18
N ASN A 286 16.02 5.70 7.22
CA ASN A 286 15.40 7.04 7.23
C ASN A 286 16.38 8.14 7.67
N ALA A 287 17.59 7.77 8.11
CA ALA A 287 18.62 8.70 8.56
C ALA A 287 19.82 8.68 7.60
N PRO A 288 20.45 9.82 7.30
CA PRO A 288 21.60 9.90 6.38
C PRO A 288 22.80 9.03 6.81
N TYR A 289 22.87 8.72 8.11
CA TYR A 289 23.95 7.91 8.69
C TYR A 289 23.94 6.47 8.18
N GLY A 290 22.76 5.86 8.03
CA GLY A 290 22.58 4.47 7.61
C GLY A 290 22.05 4.29 6.20
N ALA A 291 21.32 5.29 5.67
CA ALA A 291 20.66 5.19 4.38
C ALA A 291 21.67 5.02 3.23
N CYS A 292 21.38 4.13 2.29
CA CYS A 292 22.13 4.03 1.04
C CYS A 292 22.11 5.38 0.31
N PRO A 293 23.27 5.96 -0.06
CA PRO A 293 23.33 7.29 -0.67
C PRO A 293 22.69 7.33 -2.06
N ALA A 294 22.70 6.23 -2.81
CA ALA A 294 22.17 6.16 -4.16
C ALA A 294 20.64 6.19 -4.23
N CYS A 295 19.94 5.51 -3.29
CA CYS A 295 18.49 5.49 -3.22
C CYS A 295 17.91 6.27 -2.03
N THR A 296 18.75 6.96 -1.27
CA THR A 296 18.35 7.71 -0.06
C THR A 296 17.47 6.91 0.91
N GLY A 297 17.71 5.59 1.01
CA GLY A 297 16.97 4.68 1.90
C GLY A 297 15.65 4.15 1.36
N ILE A 298 15.31 4.40 0.09
CA ILE A 298 14.07 3.88 -0.53
C ILE A 298 14.23 2.39 -0.90
N GLY A 299 15.44 1.97 -1.29
CA GLY A 299 15.74 0.60 -1.72
C GLY A 299 15.47 0.34 -3.21
N THR A 300 14.64 1.14 -3.84
CA THR A 300 14.33 1.06 -5.26
C THR A 300 14.63 2.38 -5.96
N ARG A 301 14.68 2.34 -7.27
CA ARG A 301 14.67 3.52 -8.12
C ARG A 301 13.73 3.29 -9.30
N LEU A 302 13.17 4.38 -9.80
CA LEU A 302 12.39 4.35 -11.02
C LEU A 302 13.35 4.36 -12.22
N GLU A 303 13.22 3.38 -13.11
CA GLU A 303 13.87 3.37 -14.40
C GLU A 303 12.87 3.23 -15.53
N VAL A 304 13.16 3.88 -16.66
CA VAL A 304 12.32 3.76 -17.84
C VAL A 304 12.50 2.37 -18.44
N ASP A 305 11.39 1.66 -18.61
CA ASP A 305 11.39 0.29 -19.10
C ASP A 305 11.21 0.27 -20.62
N PRO A 306 12.16 -0.29 -21.38
CA PRO A 306 12.03 -0.43 -22.82
C PRO A 306 10.77 -1.17 -23.28
N GLU A 307 10.29 -2.18 -22.52
CA GLU A 307 9.07 -2.93 -22.84
C GLU A 307 7.81 -2.09 -22.68
N LEU A 308 7.79 -1.14 -21.73
CA LEU A 308 6.70 -0.18 -21.55
C LEU A 308 6.73 0.93 -22.60
N VAL A 309 7.93 1.29 -23.05
CA VAL A 309 8.14 2.30 -24.09
C VAL A 309 7.70 1.77 -25.45
N VAL A 310 7.95 0.49 -25.73
CA VAL A 310 7.53 -0.21 -26.94
C VAL A 310 6.66 -1.42 -26.58
N PRO A 311 5.38 -1.20 -26.27
CA PRO A 311 4.51 -2.26 -25.77
C PRO A 311 4.02 -3.24 -26.83
N ASP A 312 4.12 -2.88 -28.10
CA ASP A 312 3.75 -3.73 -29.25
C ASP A 312 4.86 -3.66 -30.31
N GLU A 313 5.63 -4.73 -30.38
CA GLU A 313 6.74 -4.86 -31.33
C GLU A 313 6.30 -5.14 -32.79
N GLU A 314 5.03 -5.45 -33.02
CA GLU A 314 4.47 -5.62 -34.37
C GLU A 314 4.21 -4.28 -35.06
N LEU A 315 4.04 -3.20 -34.30
CA LEU A 315 3.83 -1.88 -34.85
C LEU A 315 5.10 -1.31 -35.47
N THR A 316 4.91 -0.52 -36.51
CA THR A 316 5.99 0.27 -37.12
C THR A 316 6.21 1.57 -36.35
N LEU A 317 7.37 2.22 -36.55
CA LEU A 317 7.65 3.54 -35.96
C LEU A 317 6.65 4.59 -36.47
N ALA A 318 6.23 4.51 -37.72
CA ALA A 318 5.21 5.38 -38.31
C ALA A 318 3.82 5.17 -37.70
N GLU A 319 3.48 3.96 -37.31
CA GLU A 319 2.23 3.63 -36.60
C GLU A 319 2.28 3.95 -35.11
N GLY A 320 3.43 4.33 -34.56
CA GLY A 320 3.59 4.75 -33.17
C GLY A 320 4.03 3.63 -32.23
N ALA A 321 4.88 2.71 -32.68
CA ALA A 321 5.50 1.69 -31.84
C ALA A 321 6.10 2.27 -30.56
N VAL A 322 6.69 3.47 -30.60
CA VAL A 322 7.23 4.18 -29.45
C VAL A 322 6.13 4.99 -28.76
N ALA A 323 5.51 4.41 -27.77
CA ALA A 323 4.32 4.92 -27.10
C ALA A 323 4.45 6.32 -26.46
N PRO A 324 5.58 6.71 -25.80
CA PRO A 324 5.75 8.05 -25.24
C PRO A 324 5.65 9.18 -26.26
N TRP A 325 6.02 8.93 -27.51
CA TRP A 325 6.03 9.92 -28.59
C TRP A 325 4.71 10.06 -29.34
N SER A 326 3.69 9.25 -29.02
CA SER A 326 2.40 9.23 -29.72
C SER A 326 1.68 10.58 -29.77
N SER A 327 1.83 11.43 -28.75
CA SER A 327 1.22 12.77 -28.71
C SER A 327 1.88 13.78 -29.66
N HIS A 328 3.13 13.53 -30.08
CA HIS A 328 3.92 14.37 -30.97
C HIS A 328 4.48 13.57 -32.15
N GLN A 329 3.75 12.57 -32.59
CA GLN A 329 4.16 11.57 -33.58
C GLN A 329 4.81 12.18 -34.83
N LYS A 330 4.18 13.20 -35.46
CA LYS A 330 4.72 13.86 -36.65
C LYS A 330 6.11 14.49 -36.47
N TYR A 331 6.39 14.97 -35.27
CA TYR A 331 7.70 15.55 -34.93
C TYR A 331 8.77 14.46 -34.83
N PHE A 332 8.47 13.41 -34.05
CA PHE A 332 9.41 12.32 -33.85
C PHE A 332 9.60 11.44 -35.10
N THR A 333 8.52 11.22 -35.90
CA THR A 333 8.66 10.47 -37.15
C THR A 333 9.70 11.09 -38.08
N ARG A 334 9.73 12.43 -38.22
CA ARG A 334 10.75 13.13 -39.02
C ARG A 334 12.18 12.95 -38.51
N GLN A 335 12.36 12.92 -37.19
CA GLN A 335 13.67 12.65 -36.60
C GLN A 335 14.07 11.19 -36.83
N LEU A 336 13.12 10.25 -36.74
CA LEU A 336 13.33 8.83 -36.99
C LEU A 336 13.63 8.56 -38.49
N GLU A 337 12.96 9.26 -39.41
CA GLU A 337 13.29 9.23 -40.84
C GLU A 337 14.73 9.71 -41.11
N ALA A 338 15.18 10.76 -40.42
CA ALA A 338 16.55 11.27 -40.55
C ALA A 338 17.57 10.28 -39.97
N LEU A 339 17.28 9.70 -38.80
CA LEU A 339 18.09 8.64 -38.17
C LEU A 339 18.13 7.37 -39.03
N GLY A 340 16.96 7.01 -39.65
CA GLY A 340 16.83 5.85 -40.52
C GLY A 340 17.73 5.93 -41.76
N LYS A 341 17.92 7.14 -42.32
CA LYS A 341 18.87 7.36 -43.42
C LYS A 341 20.31 7.11 -42.98
N GLU A 342 20.68 7.44 -41.76
CA GLU A 342 22.03 7.24 -41.23
C GLU A 342 22.28 5.77 -40.84
N LEU A 343 21.27 5.11 -40.24
CA LEU A 343 21.40 3.73 -39.76
C LEU A 343 20.82 2.68 -40.70
N SER A 344 20.38 3.09 -41.91
CA SER A 344 19.84 2.22 -42.97
C SER A 344 18.60 1.39 -42.51
N PHE A 345 17.61 2.06 -41.90
CA PHE A 345 16.31 1.45 -41.61
C PHE A 345 15.17 2.33 -42.12
N ASP A 346 13.99 1.71 -42.34
CA ASP A 346 12.76 2.39 -42.75
C ASP A 346 11.81 2.49 -41.51
N VAL A 347 11.15 3.65 -41.37
CA VAL A 347 10.17 3.89 -40.30
C VAL A 347 8.90 3.03 -40.43
N ASP A 348 8.64 2.47 -41.62
CA ASP A 348 7.53 1.53 -41.86
C ASP A 348 7.92 0.07 -41.58
N THR A 349 9.14 -0.19 -41.10
CA THR A 349 9.54 -1.51 -40.61
C THR A 349 9.01 -1.77 -39.20
N PRO A 350 8.38 -2.94 -38.93
CA PRO A 350 7.95 -3.32 -37.57
C PRO A 350 9.12 -3.30 -36.58
N TRP A 351 8.89 -2.86 -35.36
CA TRP A 351 9.96 -2.72 -34.33
C TRP A 351 10.80 -3.98 -34.17
N ARG A 352 10.17 -5.17 -34.12
CA ARG A 352 10.89 -6.46 -34.01
C ARG A 352 11.87 -6.74 -35.15
N ALA A 353 11.58 -6.21 -36.33
CA ALA A 353 12.39 -6.44 -37.55
C ALA A 353 13.48 -5.39 -37.73
N LEU A 354 13.50 -4.32 -36.91
CA LEU A 354 14.56 -3.31 -36.96
C LEU A 354 15.91 -3.90 -36.53
N PRO A 355 17.02 -3.46 -37.15
CA PRO A 355 18.36 -3.82 -36.69
C PRO A 355 18.59 -3.48 -35.22
N ALA A 356 19.33 -4.32 -34.49
CA ALA A 356 19.60 -4.11 -33.07
C ALA A 356 20.23 -2.73 -32.77
N ARG A 357 21.15 -2.29 -33.66
CA ARG A 357 21.78 -0.95 -33.56
C ARG A 357 20.77 0.18 -33.73
N ALA A 358 19.77 0.03 -34.59
CA ALA A 358 18.71 1.03 -34.75
C ALA A 358 17.81 1.09 -33.51
N ARG A 359 17.41 -0.07 -32.97
CA ARG A 359 16.63 -0.16 -31.73
C ARG A 359 17.37 0.50 -30.56
N GLU A 360 18.65 0.20 -30.38
CA GLU A 360 19.49 0.80 -29.33
C GLU A 360 19.60 2.32 -29.50
N ALA A 361 19.80 2.81 -30.72
CA ALA A 361 19.87 4.25 -31.03
C ALA A 361 18.54 4.95 -30.73
N ILE A 362 17.40 4.35 -31.04
CA ILE A 362 16.07 4.91 -30.74
C ILE A 362 15.81 4.94 -29.22
N LEU A 363 16.24 3.91 -28.50
CA LEU A 363 16.07 3.84 -27.05
C LEU A 363 16.98 4.84 -26.32
N ARG A 364 18.29 4.88 -26.61
CA ARG A 364 19.28 5.63 -25.84
C ARG A 364 19.70 6.96 -26.44
N GLY A 365 19.68 7.09 -27.77
CA GLY A 365 19.90 8.33 -28.51
C GLY A 365 21.27 8.97 -28.39
N LYS A 366 22.15 8.51 -27.53
CA LYS A 366 23.48 9.08 -27.32
C LYS A 366 24.30 8.98 -28.61
N ASP A 367 25.00 10.05 -28.99
CA ASP A 367 25.97 10.13 -30.06
C ASP A 367 25.43 10.29 -31.52
N TYR A 368 24.10 10.53 -31.67
CA TYR A 368 23.56 10.80 -33.01
C TYR A 368 23.11 12.24 -33.18
N GLU A 369 23.60 12.91 -34.21
CA GLU A 369 23.13 14.21 -34.66
C GLU A 369 22.35 14.03 -35.97
N VAL A 370 21.05 14.32 -35.95
CA VAL A 370 20.17 14.11 -37.10
C VAL A 370 19.88 15.39 -37.84
N LYS A 371 19.93 15.34 -39.20
CA LYS A 371 19.57 16.46 -40.09
C LYS A 371 18.13 16.30 -40.53
N VAL A 372 17.25 17.04 -39.86
CA VAL A 372 15.79 16.98 -40.12
C VAL A 372 15.39 17.97 -41.19
N THR A 373 14.80 17.45 -42.27
CA THR A 373 14.24 18.23 -43.36
C THR A 373 12.73 18.34 -43.18
N TYR A 374 12.19 19.56 -43.22
CA TYR A 374 10.73 19.77 -43.14
C TYR A 374 10.25 20.88 -44.04
N ARG A 375 9.02 20.79 -44.57
CA ARG A 375 8.35 21.86 -45.30
C ARG A 375 7.55 22.73 -44.34
N ASN A 376 7.82 24.03 -44.37
CA ASN A 376 7.03 24.99 -43.55
C ASN A 376 5.62 25.19 -44.16
N ARG A 377 4.76 25.95 -43.51
CA ARG A 377 3.39 26.24 -43.94
C ARG A 377 3.29 26.99 -45.27
N TRP A 378 4.42 27.52 -45.80
CA TRP A 378 4.51 28.19 -47.09
C TRP A 378 5.20 27.28 -48.16
N GLY A 379 5.36 25.98 -47.92
CA GLY A 379 5.89 25.01 -48.87
C GLY A 379 7.43 25.04 -49.04
N ARG A 380 8.15 25.91 -48.31
CA ARG A 380 9.64 26.00 -48.40
C ARG A 380 10.28 24.91 -47.54
N GLU A 381 11.24 24.22 -48.09
CA GLU A 381 12.07 23.26 -47.37
C GLU A 381 13.04 23.99 -46.43
N ARG A 382 13.14 23.46 -45.23
CA ARG A 382 14.10 23.89 -44.21
C ARG A 382 14.79 22.66 -43.62
N ILE A 383 16.10 22.81 -43.34
CA ILE A 383 16.93 21.78 -42.73
C ILE A 383 17.47 22.35 -41.44
N TYR A 384 17.38 21.57 -40.36
CA TYR A 384 18.07 21.89 -39.10
C TYR A 384 18.73 20.62 -38.56
N SER A 385 19.90 20.81 -37.90
CA SER A 385 20.60 19.74 -37.19
C SER A 385 20.18 19.77 -35.70
N THR A 386 19.97 18.60 -35.15
CA THR A 386 19.68 18.45 -33.72
C THR A 386 20.22 17.13 -33.19
N GLY A 387 20.70 17.12 -31.97
CA GLY A 387 21.01 15.87 -31.28
C GLY A 387 19.74 15.01 -31.15
N PHE A 388 19.87 13.71 -31.38
CA PHE A 388 18.79 12.79 -31.23
C PHE A 388 18.71 12.33 -29.77
N GLU A 389 17.65 12.77 -29.07
CA GLU A 389 17.36 12.33 -27.70
C GLU A 389 16.67 10.97 -27.74
N GLY A 390 17.28 9.93 -27.16
CA GLY A 390 16.65 8.63 -27.01
C GLY A 390 15.39 8.69 -26.16
N VAL A 391 14.47 7.75 -26.40
CA VAL A 391 13.19 7.76 -25.72
C VAL A 391 13.31 7.52 -24.21
N LEU A 392 14.32 6.77 -23.75
CA LEU A 392 14.54 6.54 -22.32
C LEU A 392 14.89 7.86 -21.60
N ASP A 393 15.86 8.61 -22.13
CA ASP A 393 16.27 9.91 -21.60
C ASP A 393 15.14 10.95 -21.73
N TYR A 394 14.39 10.93 -22.84
CA TYR A 394 13.21 11.79 -23.03
C TYR A 394 12.15 11.57 -21.95
N VAL A 395 11.81 10.30 -21.64
CA VAL A 395 10.79 9.98 -20.60
C VAL A 395 11.29 10.40 -19.23
N MET A 396 12.55 10.09 -18.88
CA MET A 396 13.16 10.46 -17.61
C MET A 396 13.15 11.98 -17.43
N ARG A 397 13.66 12.73 -18.40
CA ARG A 397 13.69 14.20 -18.36
C ARG A 397 12.28 14.78 -18.24
N LYS A 398 11.32 14.26 -19.01
CA LYS A 398 9.92 14.72 -18.94
C LYS A 398 9.24 14.41 -17.62
N HIS A 399 9.58 13.30 -16.97
CA HIS A 399 9.13 12.97 -15.63
C HIS A 399 9.69 13.94 -14.58
N ASP A 400 10.98 14.28 -14.68
CA ASP A 400 11.68 15.10 -13.68
C ASP A 400 11.38 16.60 -13.83
N GLU A 401 11.25 17.10 -15.08
CA GLU A 401 10.99 18.52 -15.36
C GLU A 401 9.51 18.95 -15.16
N THR A 402 8.58 18.00 -15.09
CA THR A 402 7.15 18.36 -15.05
C THR A 402 6.67 18.77 -13.67
N GLU A 403 5.98 19.92 -13.58
CA GLU A 403 5.30 20.40 -12.37
C GLU A 403 3.87 19.84 -12.21
N SER A 404 3.32 19.26 -13.27
CA SER A 404 1.96 18.71 -13.28
C SER A 404 1.94 17.26 -12.83
N ASP A 405 1.22 16.95 -11.75
CA ASP A 405 1.05 15.58 -11.24
C ASP A 405 0.48 14.63 -12.29
N TRP A 406 -0.50 15.09 -13.09
CA TRP A 406 -1.06 14.30 -14.19
C TRP A 406 -0.01 13.94 -15.25
N SER A 407 0.87 14.89 -15.60
CA SER A 407 1.95 14.65 -16.57
C SER A 407 3.01 13.72 -15.98
N ARG A 408 3.33 13.88 -14.70
CA ARG A 408 4.26 13.00 -13.97
C ARG A 408 3.74 11.57 -13.92
N GLU A 409 2.49 11.36 -13.53
CA GLU A 409 1.83 10.04 -13.54
C GLU A 409 1.86 9.41 -14.95
N ARG A 410 1.64 10.22 -15.99
CA ARG A 410 1.68 9.75 -17.38
C ARG A 410 3.05 9.23 -17.80
N TYR A 411 4.13 9.92 -17.44
CA TYR A 411 5.50 9.47 -17.76
C TYR A 411 5.96 8.34 -16.86
N GLN A 412 5.54 8.35 -15.60
CA GLN A 412 5.77 7.26 -14.64
C GLN A 412 5.16 5.93 -15.13
N ALA A 413 4.09 5.96 -15.91
CA ALA A 413 3.51 4.77 -16.53
C ALA A 413 4.45 4.03 -17.51
N TYR A 414 5.56 4.65 -17.93
CA TYR A 414 6.63 4.03 -18.76
C TYR A 414 7.84 3.61 -17.91
N MET A 415 7.74 3.68 -16.61
CA MET A 415 8.83 3.39 -15.68
C MET A 415 8.50 2.19 -14.81
N ARG A 416 9.54 1.49 -14.41
CA ARG A 416 9.45 0.36 -13.47
C ARG A 416 10.33 0.65 -12.26
N GLU A 417 9.83 0.28 -11.10
CA GLU A 417 10.67 0.25 -9.90
C GLU A 417 11.60 -0.96 -9.97
N ILE A 418 12.90 -0.69 -9.91
CA ILE A 418 13.94 -1.72 -9.85
C ILE A 418 14.69 -1.61 -8.53
N PRO A 419 15.24 -2.72 -8.00
CA PRO A 419 16.13 -2.65 -6.86
C PRO A 419 17.29 -1.69 -7.10
N CYS A 420 17.68 -0.93 -6.09
CA CYS A 420 18.83 -0.03 -6.18
C CYS A 420 20.12 -0.82 -6.43
N PRO A 421 20.89 -0.53 -7.48
CA PRO A 421 22.07 -1.34 -7.85
C PRO A 421 23.21 -1.25 -6.82
N VAL A 422 23.19 -0.28 -5.89
CA VAL A 422 24.22 -0.11 -4.85
C VAL A 422 23.91 -0.95 -3.62
N CYS A 423 22.63 -1.01 -3.20
CA CYS A 423 22.24 -1.74 -1.98
C CYS A 423 21.37 -2.97 -2.26
N ASP A 424 21.10 -3.28 -3.52
CA ASP A 424 20.26 -4.40 -3.98
C ASP A 424 18.93 -4.51 -3.21
N GLY A 425 18.27 -3.36 -3.00
CA GLY A 425 17.01 -3.28 -2.26
C GLY A 425 17.16 -3.17 -0.74
N ALA A 426 18.33 -3.40 -0.16
CA ALA A 426 18.55 -3.42 1.30
C ALA A 426 18.45 -2.06 2.01
N ARG A 427 18.33 -0.94 1.27
CA ARG A 427 18.10 0.43 1.75
C ARG A 427 19.25 1.05 2.56
N LEU A 428 20.21 0.27 3.02
CA LEU A 428 21.31 0.67 3.90
C LEU A 428 22.64 0.72 3.16
N LYS A 429 23.63 1.38 3.78
CA LYS A 429 25.01 1.42 3.30
C LYS A 429 25.67 0.02 3.40
N PRO A 430 26.64 -0.31 2.53
CA PRO A 430 27.35 -1.60 2.58
C PRO A 430 28.02 -1.87 3.93
N GLU A 431 28.58 -0.83 4.57
CA GLU A 431 29.24 -0.95 5.86
C GLU A 431 28.27 -1.33 6.99
N VAL A 432 27.03 -0.85 6.90
CA VAL A 432 25.96 -1.19 7.87
C VAL A 432 25.44 -2.60 7.61
N LEU A 433 25.35 -3.00 6.34
CA LEU A 433 24.93 -4.35 5.94
C LEU A 433 25.96 -5.41 6.31
N ALA A 434 27.22 -5.02 6.52
CA ALA A 434 28.28 -5.90 6.97
C ALA A 434 28.24 -6.19 8.49
N VAL A 435 27.31 -5.58 9.24
CA VAL A 435 27.08 -5.91 10.65
C VAL A 435 26.09 -7.06 10.75
N ARG A 436 26.45 -8.10 11.49
CA ARG A 436 25.65 -9.31 11.65
C ARG A 436 25.31 -9.60 13.12
N VAL A 437 24.12 -10.11 13.35
CA VAL A 437 23.70 -10.75 14.59
C VAL A 437 23.43 -12.23 14.26
N GLY A 438 24.17 -13.13 14.92
CA GLY A 438 24.31 -14.46 14.36
C GLY A 438 25.01 -14.40 12.99
N GLU A 439 24.37 -14.96 11.96
CA GLU A 439 24.94 -14.96 10.60
C GLU A 439 24.25 -13.97 9.64
N LEU A 440 23.22 -13.24 10.11
CA LEU A 440 22.40 -12.39 9.27
C LEU A 440 22.64 -10.91 9.51
N SER A 441 22.67 -10.12 8.42
CA SER A 441 22.54 -8.67 8.48
C SER A 441 21.10 -8.27 8.82
N ILE A 442 20.90 -7.03 9.28
CA ILE A 442 19.56 -6.52 9.58
C ILE A 442 18.62 -6.57 8.35
N ALA A 443 19.14 -6.34 7.15
CA ALA A 443 18.35 -6.42 5.92
C ALA A 443 17.97 -7.86 5.59
N GLN A 444 18.92 -8.81 5.67
CA GLN A 444 18.65 -10.23 5.44
C GLN A 444 17.62 -10.78 6.43
N LEU A 445 17.73 -10.41 7.70
CA LEU A 445 16.73 -10.78 8.71
C LEU A 445 15.35 -10.22 8.38
N CYS A 446 15.28 -8.96 7.95
CA CYS A 446 14.01 -8.34 7.56
C CYS A 446 13.38 -8.92 6.28
N GLU A 447 14.17 -9.57 5.43
CA GLU A 447 13.68 -10.26 4.22
C GLU A 447 13.11 -11.66 4.52
N LEU A 448 13.43 -12.24 5.66
CA LEU A 448 12.84 -13.52 6.07
C LEU A 448 11.33 -13.37 6.27
N PRO A 449 10.53 -14.41 5.99
CA PRO A 449 9.17 -14.52 6.50
C PRO A 449 9.15 -14.38 8.02
N ILE A 450 8.08 -13.77 8.54
CA ILE A 450 7.95 -13.46 9.98
C ILE A 450 8.13 -14.68 10.86
N ASN A 451 7.59 -15.84 10.46
CA ASN A 451 7.81 -17.11 11.18
C ASN A 451 9.29 -17.50 11.21
N GLU A 452 9.99 -17.46 10.05
CA GLU A 452 11.42 -17.79 9.98
C GLU A 452 12.27 -16.78 10.78
N ALA A 453 11.93 -15.48 10.72
CA ALA A 453 12.61 -14.44 11.50
C ALA A 453 12.43 -14.64 13.02
N ARG A 454 11.22 -15.02 13.46
CA ARG A 454 10.92 -15.35 14.86
C ARG A 454 11.74 -16.54 15.32
N ASP A 455 11.72 -17.63 14.55
CA ASP A 455 12.42 -18.87 14.90
C ASP A 455 13.94 -18.63 14.95
N PHE A 456 14.51 -17.91 13.99
CA PHE A 456 15.91 -17.49 14.01
C PHE A 456 16.28 -16.68 15.27
N LEU A 457 15.45 -15.71 15.67
CA LEU A 457 15.72 -14.89 16.85
C LEU A 457 15.47 -15.63 18.16
N ALA A 458 14.58 -16.62 18.19
CA ALA A 458 14.36 -17.49 19.35
C ALA A 458 15.54 -18.45 19.60
N ASP A 459 16.14 -18.95 18.51
CA ASP A 459 17.29 -19.86 18.57
C ASP A 459 18.63 -19.13 18.73
N LEU A 460 18.64 -17.80 18.74
CA LEU A 460 19.85 -17.00 18.78
C LEU A 460 20.59 -17.14 20.12
N ASN A 461 21.77 -17.73 20.07
CA ASN A 461 22.59 -17.95 21.25
C ASN A 461 23.70 -16.90 21.31
N LEU A 462 23.48 -15.87 22.13
CA LEU A 462 24.47 -14.81 22.38
C LEU A 462 25.22 -15.10 23.68
N ALA A 463 26.51 -14.73 23.73
CA ALA A 463 27.35 -14.94 24.88
C ALA A 463 27.77 -13.65 25.60
N GLY A 464 28.07 -13.70 26.89
CA GLY A 464 28.65 -12.59 27.66
C GLY A 464 27.74 -11.39 27.79
N GLN A 465 28.31 -10.20 27.66
CA GLN A 465 27.59 -8.92 27.81
C GLN A 465 26.51 -8.72 26.76
N ALA A 466 26.71 -9.23 25.54
CA ALA A 466 25.73 -9.18 24.47
C ALA A 466 24.43 -9.90 24.84
N ALA A 467 24.50 -11.05 25.50
CA ALA A 467 23.36 -11.81 25.98
C ALA A 467 22.51 -11.02 27.00
N GLN A 468 23.16 -10.30 27.92
CA GLN A 468 22.46 -9.53 28.95
C GLN A 468 21.72 -8.33 28.35
N ILE A 469 22.33 -7.66 27.37
CA ILE A 469 21.73 -6.48 26.71
C ILE A 469 20.63 -6.89 25.76
N ALA A 470 20.83 -7.97 24.99
CA ALA A 470 19.89 -8.44 23.98
C ALA A 470 18.65 -9.11 24.58
N GLY A 471 18.70 -9.67 25.79
CA GLY A 471 17.62 -10.48 26.36
C GLY A 471 16.28 -9.76 26.41
N SER A 472 16.21 -8.54 26.94
CA SER A 472 14.97 -7.76 26.99
C SER A 472 14.48 -7.33 25.58
N VAL A 473 15.41 -6.98 24.70
CA VAL A 473 15.10 -6.58 23.32
C VAL A 473 14.55 -7.74 22.53
N LEU A 474 15.15 -8.94 22.67
CA LEU A 474 14.67 -10.16 22.00
C LEU A 474 13.30 -10.59 22.50
N THR A 475 13.02 -10.45 23.81
CA THR A 475 11.69 -10.72 24.38
C THR A 475 10.62 -9.85 23.70
N GLU A 476 10.86 -8.55 23.55
CA GLU A 476 9.94 -7.63 22.89
C GLU A 476 9.77 -7.93 21.39
N ILE A 477 10.87 -8.21 20.68
CA ILE A 477 10.80 -8.55 19.27
C ILE A 477 9.99 -9.84 19.06
N ASN A 478 10.28 -10.88 19.84
CA ASN A 478 9.60 -12.17 19.71
C ASN A 478 8.12 -12.10 20.08
N ALA A 479 7.75 -11.29 21.08
CA ALA A 479 6.34 -11.04 21.40
C ALA A 479 5.61 -10.38 20.21
N ARG A 480 6.19 -9.32 19.63
CA ARG A 480 5.59 -8.61 18.48
C ARG A 480 5.54 -9.48 17.22
N LEU A 481 6.58 -10.27 16.94
CA LEU A 481 6.55 -11.25 15.84
C LEU A 481 5.49 -12.32 16.08
N GLY A 482 5.35 -12.79 17.32
CA GLY A 482 4.31 -13.72 17.74
C GLY A 482 2.91 -13.21 17.42
N PHE A 483 2.61 -11.96 17.75
CA PHE A 483 1.30 -11.35 17.42
C PHE A 483 1.04 -11.27 15.91
N LEU A 484 2.06 -11.01 15.10
CA LEU A 484 1.92 -11.03 13.64
C LEU A 484 1.63 -12.44 13.10
N VAL A 485 2.23 -13.47 13.69
CA VAL A 485 1.93 -14.87 13.36
C VAL A 485 0.51 -15.24 13.78
N ASP A 486 0.08 -14.80 14.96
CA ASP A 486 -1.25 -15.09 15.52
C ASP A 486 -2.38 -14.49 14.64
N VAL A 487 -2.16 -13.32 14.03
CA VAL A 487 -3.12 -12.74 13.08
C VAL A 487 -2.99 -13.28 11.65
N GLY A 488 -2.20 -14.34 11.42
CA GLY A 488 -2.05 -15.00 10.12
C GLY A 488 -1.20 -14.22 9.10
N LEU A 489 -0.19 -13.47 9.56
CA LEU A 489 0.75 -12.72 8.71
C LEU A 489 2.15 -13.32 8.69
N ASP A 490 2.26 -14.58 9.05
CA ASP A 490 3.50 -15.37 9.13
C ASP A 490 4.32 -15.41 7.84
N TYR A 491 3.64 -15.32 6.68
CA TYR A 491 4.24 -15.34 5.35
C TYR A 491 4.82 -13.99 4.89
N LEU A 492 4.50 -12.87 5.55
CA LEU A 492 5.05 -11.55 5.23
C LEU A 492 6.50 -11.43 5.68
N SER A 493 7.23 -10.49 5.08
CA SER A 493 8.56 -10.09 5.56
C SER A 493 8.52 -8.69 6.17
N LEU A 494 9.42 -8.42 7.13
CA LEU A 494 9.54 -7.09 7.76
C LEU A 494 10.00 -6.01 6.77
N ALA A 495 10.72 -6.40 5.70
CA ALA A 495 11.19 -5.51 4.64
C ALA A 495 10.08 -5.09 3.69
N ARG A 496 8.93 -5.79 3.65
CA ARG A 496 7.83 -5.50 2.72
C ARG A 496 7.31 -4.09 2.91
N GLY A 497 7.22 -3.34 1.81
CA GLY A 497 6.71 -1.96 1.80
C GLY A 497 5.24 -1.88 2.19
N ALA A 498 4.88 -0.97 3.09
CA ALA A 498 3.50 -0.81 3.55
C ALA A 498 2.51 -0.46 2.43
N ALA A 499 2.97 0.24 1.37
CA ALA A 499 2.16 0.58 0.20
C ALA A 499 1.78 -0.63 -0.68
N THR A 500 2.45 -1.78 -0.50
CA THR A 500 2.19 -3.01 -1.26
C THR A 500 1.26 -3.99 -0.55
N LEU A 501 0.82 -3.64 0.66
CA LEU A 501 -0.08 -4.46 1.47
C LEU A 501 -1.51 -4.36 0.97
N SER A 502 -2.24 -5.45 1.03
CA SER A 502 -3.70 -5.44 0.89
C SER A 502 -4.34 -4.72 2.09
N GLY A 503 -5.60 -4.27 1.93
CA GLY A 503 -6.34 -3.63 3.02
C GLY A 503 -6.41 -4.50 4.28
N GLY A 504 -6.71 -5.79 4.12
CA GLY A 504 -6.76 -6.74 5.24
C GLY A 504 -5.40 -7.02 5.88
N GLU A 505 -4.29 -7.11 5.11
CA GLU A 505 -2.95 -7.23 5.67
C GLU A 505 -2.58 -6.01 6.53
N ALA A 506 -2.85 -4.80 6.03
CA ALA A 506 -2.56 -3.56 6.76
C ALA A 506 -3.39 -3.43 8.04
N GLN A 507 -4.66 -3.83 8.01
CA GLN A 507 -5.55 -3.84 9.18
C GLN A 507 -5.06 -4.82 10.25
N ARG A 508 -4.67 -6.03 9.86
CA ARG A 508 -4.13 -7.04 10.78
C ARG A 508 -2.79 -6.64 11.39
N ILE A 509 -1.93 -5.95 10.64
CA ILE A 509 -0.69 -5.39 11.18
C ILE A 509 -1.01 -4.39 12.29
N ARG A 510 -2.01 -3.51 12.10
CA ARG A 510 -2.44 -2.58 13.16
C ARG A 510 -3.01 -3.32 14.36
N LEU A 511 -3.85 -4.32 14.12
CA LEU A 511 -4.39 -5.15 15.20
C LEU A 511 -3.27 -5.78 16.03
N ALA A 512 -2.29 -6.42 15.38
CA ALA A 512 -1.13 -7.01 16.04
C ALA A 512 -0.32 -5.97 16.84
N THR A 513 -0.14 -4.78 16.30
CA THR A 513 0.57 -3.68 16.98
C THR A 513 -0.19 -3.20 18.22
N GLN A 514 -1.52 -3.11 18.16
CA GLN A 514 -2.33 -2.70 19.31
C GLN A 514 -2.35 -3.77 20.41
N ILE A 515 -2.45 -5.04 20.06
CA ILE A 515 -2.33 -6.15 21.01
C ILE A 515 -0.98 -6.11 21.70
N GLY A 516 0.09 -5.87 20.92
CA GLY A 516 1.46 -5.75 21.43
C GLY A 516 1.67 -4.59 22.40
N SER A 517 0.79 -3.59 22.40
CA SER A 517 0.84 -2.49 23.36
C SER A 517 0.42 -2.88 24.78
N GLY A 518 -0.27 -4.01 24.96
CA GLY A 518 -0.73 -4.53 26.25
C GLY A 518 -1.73 -3.63 26.99
N LEU A 519 -2.45 -2.77 26.27
CA LEU A 519 -3.43 -1.86 26.85
C LEU A 519 -4.61 -2.64 27.42
N VAL A 520 -5.09 -2.22 28.58
CA VAL A 520 -6.21 -2.83 29.33
C VAL A 520 -7.29 -1.77 29.56
N GLY A 521 -8.55 -2.18 29.55
CA GLY A 521 -9.69 -1.28 29.77
C GLY A 521 -9.96 -0.35 28.58
N VAL A 522 -9.57 -0.73 27.38
CA VAL A 522 -9.75 0.02 26.12
C VAL A 522 -10.97 -0.51 25.37
N LEU A 523 -11.68 0.39 24.68
CA LEU A 523 -12.71 0.04 23.71
C LEU A 523 -12.09 -0.05 22.32
N TYR A 524 -12.01 -1.25 21.76
CA TYR A 524 -11.58 -1.46 20.38
C TYR A 524 -12.78 -1.53 19.45
N VAL A 525 -12.75 -0.75 18.37
CA VAL A 525 -13.76 -0.79 17.30
C VAL A 525 -13.11 -1.25 16.02
N LEU A 526 -13.53 -2.42 15.51
CA LEU A 526 -12.95 -3.07 14.35
C LEU A 526 -13.96 -3.13 13.20
N ASP A 527 -13.50 -2.82 11.97
CA ASP A 527 -14.31 -2.86 10.76
C ASP A 527 -13.94 -4.09 9.93
N GLU A 528 -14.80 -5.10 9.93
CA GLU A 528 -14.68 -6.32 9.13
C GLU A 528 -13.25 -6.92 9.12
N PRO A 529 -12.70 -7.30 10.29
CA PRO A 529 -11.31 -7.77 10.39
C PRO A 529 -11.06 -9.12 9.68
N SER A 530 -12.10 -9.90 9.37
CA SER A 530 -12.02 -11.16 8.63
C SER A 530 -11.82 -11.01 7.11
N ILE A 531 -11.84 -9.78 6.59
CA ILE A 531 -11.76 -9.51 5.15
C ILE A 531 -10.52 -10.14 4.50
N GLY A 532 -10.74 -10.85 3.37
CA GLY A 532 -9.67 -11.44 2.57
C GLY A 532 -8.95 -12.59 3.27
N LEU A 533 -9.52 -13.12 4.35
CA LEU A 533 -9.01 -14.28 5.06
C LEU A 533 -9.57 -15.60 4.50
N HIS A 534 -8.70 -16.57 4.39
CA HIS A 534 -9.12 -17.95 4.29
C HIS A 534 -9.69 -18.42 5.64
N GLN A 535 -10.64 -19.34 5.66
CA GLN A 535 -11.29 -19.82 6.90
C GLN A 535 -10.28 -20.31 7.95
N ARG A 536 -9.21 -20.96 7.55
CA ARG A 536 -8.12 -21.35 8.45
C ARG A 536 -7.49 -20.16 9.18
N ASP A 537 -7.28 -19.05 8.47
CA ASP A 537 -6.64 -17.86 9.03
C ASP A 537 -7.65 -17.07 9.87
N ASN A 538 -8.97 -17.16 9.57
CA ASN A 538 -10.04 -16.55 10.34
C ASN A 538 -10.15 -17.12 11.76
N THR A 539 -9.98 -18.44 11.93
CA THR A 539 -9.95 -19.08 13.26
C THR A 539 -8.87 -18.46 14.15
N ARG A 540 -7.67 -18.25 13.64
CA ARG A 540 -6.57 -17.60 14.38
C ARG A 540 -6.90 -16.16 14.76
N LEU A 541 -7.54 -15.43 13.84
CA LEU A 541 -7.99 -14.07 14.14
C LEU A 541 -9.00 -14.04 15.30
N ILE A 542 -9.99 -14.92 15.28
CA ILE A 542 -11.01 -15.02 16.35
C ILE A 542 -10.35 -15.32 17.70
N GLU A 543 -9.43 -16.30 17.76
CA GLU A 543 -8.67 -16.59 18.98
C GLU A 543 -7.87 -15.38 19.48
N THR A 544 -7.35 -14.58 18.56
CA THR A 544 -6.61 -13.36 18.87
C THR A 544 -7.53 -12.27 19.45
N LEU A 545 -8.73 -12.08 18.88
CA LEU A 545 -9.73 -11.16 19.40
C LEU A 545 -10.23 -11.58 20.78
N GLN A 546 -10.44 -12.88 21.02
CA GLN A 546 -10.81 -13.41 22.32
C GLN A 546 -9.71 -13.16 23.37
N ARG A 547 -8.43 -13.36 23.03
CA ARG A 547 -7.33 -13.00 23.94
C ARG A 547 -7.29 -11.50 24.25
N LEU A 548 -7.56 -10.63 23.27
CA LEU A 548 -7.61 -9.19 23.49
C LEU A 548 -8.76 -8.82 24.45
N ARG A 549 -9.92 -9.46 24.34
CA ARG A 549 -11.03 -9.37 25.28
C ARG A 549 -10.61 -9.82 26.68
N ASP A 550 -9.98 -11.00 26.77
CA ASP A 550 -9.62 -11.63 28.05
C ASP A 550 -8.58 -10.81 28.85
N LEU A 551 -7.91 -9.87 28.20
CA LEU A 551 -7.07 -8.86 28.86
C LEU A 551 -7.91 -7.77 29.56
N GLY A 552 -9.25 -7.82 29.55
CA GLY A 552 -10.13 -6.80 30.13
C GLY A 552 -10.41 -5.64 29.19
N ASN A 553 -10.57 -5.91 27.90
CA ASN A 553 -10.95 -4.93 26.90
C ASN A 553 -12.35 -5.18 26.36
N THR A 554 -13.03 -4.14 25.96
CA THR A 554 -14.30 -4.23 25.24
C THR A 554 -14.04 -4.15 23.74
N LEU A 555 -14.55 -5.11 22.98
CA LEU A 555 -14.40 -5.15 21.53
C LEU A 555 -15.76 -4.95 20.86
N ILE A 556 -15.88 -3.98 19.97
CA ILE A 556 -17.01 -3.84 19.03
C ILE A 556 -16.49 -4.21 17.65
N VAL A 557 -17.02 -5.29 17.07
CA VAL A 557 -16.60 -5.83 15.78
C VAL A 557 -17.77 -5.74 14.81
N VAL A 558 -17.65 -4.94 13.76
CA VAL A 558 -18.60 -4.94 12.64
C VAL A 558 -18.24 -6.11 11.74
N GLU A 559 -19.15 -7.11 11.64
CA GLU A 559 -18.83 -8.34 10.93
C GLU A 559 -20.02 -9.00 10.23
N HIS A 560 -19.68 -9.80 9.21
CA HIS A 560 -20.60 -10.60 8.41
C HIS A 560 -20.22 -12.08 8.34
N ASP A 561 -19.06 -12.45 8.86
CA ASP A 561 -18.57 -13.82 8.87
C ASP A 561 -19.31 -14.65 9.92
N GLU A 562 -19.77 -15.86 9.53
CA GLU A 562 -20.56 -16.74 10.38
C GLU A 562 -19.77 -17.19 11.63
N ASP A 563 -18.50 -17.56 11.48
CA ASP A 563 -17.68 -18.06 12.58
C ASP A 563 -17.41 -16.97 13.61
N THR A 564 -17.15 -15.74 13.16
CA THR A 564 -16.98 -14.58 14.03
C THR A 564 -18.26 -14.23 14.78
N ILE A 565 -19.43 -14.24 14.09
CA ILE A 565 -20.73 -14.00 14.73
C ILE A 565 -21.01 -15.06 15.79
N ARG A 566 -20.77 -16.35 15.50
CA ARG A 566 -20.98 -17.45 16.45
C ARG A 566 -20.04 -17.41 17.67
N SER A 567 -18.88 -16.78 17.51
CA SER A 567 -17.85 -16.65 18.57
C SER A 567 -18.04 -15.42 19.46
N ALA A 568 -19.04 -14.57 19.17
CA ALA A 568 -19.31 -13.36 19.93
C ALA A 568 -19.93 -13.69 21.31
N ASP A 569 -19.61 -12.86 22.32
CA ASP A 569 -20.28 -12.88 23.62
C ASP A 569 -21.64 -12.18 23.55
N TRP A 570 -21.74 -11.14 22.74
CA TRP A 570 -22.93 -10.31 22.54
C TRP A 570 -23.09 -9.91 21.08
N ILE A 571 -24.30 -9.86 20.60
CA ILE A 571 -24.64 -9.49 19.23
C ILE A 571 -25.63 -8.34 19.22
N VAL A 572 -25.39 -7.41 18.29
CA VAL A 572 -26.36 -6.36 17.93
C VAL A 572 -26.64 -6.51 16.44
N ASP A 573 -27.86 -6.93 16.09
CA ASP A 573 -28.33 -7.03 14.70
C ASP A 573 -29.07 -5.76 14.32
N ILE A 574 -28.57 -5.05 13.30
CA ILE A 574 -29.07 -3.74 12.86
C ILE A 574 -29.79 -3.90 11.52
N GLY A 575 -31.04 -3.47 11.49
CA GLY A 575 -31.89 -3.67 10.33
C GLY A 575 -33.19 -2.85 10.42
N PRO A 576 -34.32 -3.42 9.96
CA PRO A 576 -34.47 -4.70 9.24
C PRO A 576 -34.03 -4.63 7.76
N GLY A 577 -33.82 -3.44 7.21
CA GLY A 577 -33.41 -3.20 5.82
C GLY A 577 -32.10 -2.44 5.72
N ALA A 578 -31.85 -1.88 4.54
CA ALA A 578 -30.70 -1.02 4.24
C ALA A 578 -31.12 0.43 4.00
N GLY A 579 -30.25 1.41 4.27
CA GLY A 579 -30.53 2.83 4.10
C GLY A 579 -31.68 3.31 4.99
N GLU A 580 -32.70 3.97 4.42
CA GLU A 580 -33.84 4.48 5.17
C GLU A 580 -34.72 3.39 5.79
N LEU A 581 -34.66 2.16 5.27
CA LEU A 581 -35.34 0.98 5.83
C LEU A 581 -34.52 0.28 6.93
N GLY A 582 -33.32 0.75 7.19
CA GLY A 582 -32.44 0.29 8.27
C GLY A 582 -32.48 1.23 9.47
N GLY A 583 -31.41 1.21 10.25
CA GLY A 583 -31.18 2.12 11.38
C GLY A 583 -31.88 1.77 12.68
N GLU A 584 -32.46 0.58 12.77
CA GLU A 584 -33.13 0.08 13.99
C GLU A 584 -32.37 -1.15 14.53
N VAL A 585 -32.38 -1.32 15.85
CA VAL A 585 -31.87 -2.55 16.47
C VAL A 585 -32.96 -3.59 16.43
N VAL A 586 -32.73 -4.65 15.64
CA VAL A 586 -33.65 -5.78 15.50
C VAL A 586 -33.47 -6.78 16.66
N TYR A 587 -32.21 -6.94 17.09
CA TYR A 587 -31.83 -7.82 18.18
C TYR A 587 -30.62 -7.29 18.92
N SER A 588 -30.63 -7.42 20.26
CA SER A 588 -29.44 -7.20 21.10
C SER A 588 -29.45 -8.27 22.20
N GLY A 589 -28.41 -9.09 22.28
CA GLY A 589 -28.32 -10.19 23.21
C GLY A 589 -27.29 -11.25 22.82
N ASP A 590 -27.41 -12.45 23.40
CA ASP A 590 -26.51 -13.56 23.11
C ASP A 590 -26.75 -14.17 21.72
N VAL A 591 -25.79 -14.99 21.25
CA VAL A 591 -25.86 -15.67 19.95
C VAL A 591 -27.05 -16.62 19.82
N ALA A 592 -27.42 -17.31 20.93
CA ALA A 592 -28.49 -18.31 20.94
C ALA A 592 -29.87 -17.67 20.68
N GLY A 593 -30.10 -16.49 21.27
CA GLY A 593 -31.33 -15.75 21.07
C GLY A 593 -31.52 -15.16 19.69
N LEU A 594 -30.41 -14.83 18.97
CA LEU A 594 -30.49 -14.30 17.63
C LEU A 594 -31.21 -15.24 16.65
N ALA A 595 -30.97 -16.54 16.74
CA ALA A 595 -31.63 -17.55 15.91
C ALA A 595 -33.17 -17.54 16.05
N GLY A 596 -33.70 -17.07 17.19
CA GLY A 596 -35.14 -16.93 17.47
C GLY A 596 -35.72 -15.53 17.22
N ALA A 597 -34.89 -14.55 16.93
CA ALA A 597 -35.28 -13.15 16.76
C ALA A 597 -36.16 -12.94 15.53
N LYS A 598 -37.35 -12.40 15.74
CA LYS A 598 -38.29 -12.09 14.65
C LYS A 598 -37.80 -10.87 13.87
N GLY A 599 -37.71 -11.00 12.54
CA GLY A 599 -37.28 -9.93 11.67
C GLY A 599 -35.76 -9.83 11.45
N SER A 600 -34.96 -10.67 12.14
CA SER A 600 -33.53 -10.77 11.92
C SER A 600 -33.22 -11.63 10.68
N ILE A 601 -32.72 -11.01 9.64
CA ILE A 601 -32.27 -11.72 8.43
C ILE A 601 -31.01 -12.53 8.76
N THR A 602 -30.10 -11.98 9.56
CA THR A 602 -28.91 -12.68 10.04
C THR A 602 -29.29 -13.93 10.81
N GLY A 603 -30.27 -13.80 11.75
CA GLY A 603 -30.80 -14.92 12.51
C GLY A 603 -31.44 -16.00 11.66
N ASP A 604 -32.13 -15.64 10.57
CA ASP A 604 -32.70 -16.60 9.59
C ASP A 604 -31.60 -17.42 8.89
N TYR A 605 -30.46 -16.81 8.51
CA TYR A 605 -29.33 -17.52 7.92
C TYR A 605 -28.65 -18.44 8.94
N LEU A 606 -28.35 -17.94 10.13
CA LEU A 606 -27.70 -18.72 11.20
C LEU A 606 -28.55 -19.92 11.65
N ALA A 607 -29.90 -19.76 11.64
CA ALA A 607 -30.84 -20.81 11.93
C ALA A 607 -31.16 -21.72 10.72
N ARG A 608 -30.49 -21.47 9.56
CA ARG A 608 -30.71 -22.17 8.29
C ARG A 608 -32.16 -22.13 7.78
N ARG A 609 -32.99 -21.16 8.22
CA ARG A 609 -34.30 -20.88 7.63
C ARG A 609 -34.20 -20.25 6.25
N ARG A 610 -33.08 -19.51 6.02
CA ARG A 610 -32.64 -19.05 4.70
C ARG A 610 -31.29 -19.65 4.41
N GLN A 611 -31.07 -19.98 3.13
CA GLN A 611 -29.81 -20.55 2.63
C GLN A 611 -29.50 -20.03 1.24
N ILE A 612 -28.22 -20.00 0.89
CA ILE A 612 -27.77 -19.79 -0.49
C ILE A 612 -27.81 -21.15 -1.16
N GLU A 613 -28.70 -21.31 -2.16
CA GLU A 613 -28.89 -22.57 -2.84
C GLU A 613 -27.62 -22.94 -3.63
N ILE A 614 -27.17 -24.20 -3.47
CA ILE A 614 -26.04 -24.75 -4.22
C ILE A 614 -26.59 -25.50 -5.42
N PRO A 615 -26.10 -25.24 -6.66
CA PRO A 615 -26.56 -25.89 -7.85
C PRO A 615 -26.37 -27.42 -7.79
N SER A 616 -27.42 -28.17 -8.04
CA SER A 616 -27.37 -29.64 -8.10
C SER A 616 -26.59 -30.15 -9.30
N THR A 617 -26.50 -29.37 -10.37
CA THR A 617 -25.75 -29.68 -11.58
C THR A 617 -24.82 -28.55 -11.95
N ARG A 618 -23.56 -28.89 -12.27
CA ARG A 618 -22.54 -27.93 -12.70
C ARG A 618 -22.53 -27.80 -14.22
N ARG A 619 -22.19 -26.59 -14.74
CA ARG A 619 -21.93 -26.44 -16.17
C ARG A 619 -20.70 -27.26 -16.56
N LYS A 620 -20.76 -27.90 -17.71
CA LYS A 620 -19.65 -28.76 -18.16
C LYS A 620 -18.53 -27.93 -18.74
N ARG A 621 -17.28 -28.25 -18.35
CA ARG A 621 -16.08 -27.70 -18.94
C ARG A 621 -15.94 -28.17 -20.40
N ASP A 622 -15.74 -27.24 -21.31
CA ASP A 622 -15.29 -27.50 -22.68
C ASP A 622 -13.75 -27.39 -22.73
N LYS A 623 -13.07 -28.52 -22.92
CA LYS A 623 -11.62 -28.60 -22.99
C LYS A 623 -11.01 -27.85 -24.19
N HIS A 624 -11.80 -27.53 -25.20
CA HIS A 624 -11.38 -26.78 -26.39
C HIS A 624 -11.57 -25.25 -26.22
N ARG A 625 -12.28 -24.83 -25.20
CA ARG A 625 -12.53 -23.42 -24.88
C ARG A 625 -11.98 -23.08 -23.48
N GLU A 626 -10.69 -22.85 -23.40
CA GLU A 626 -10.02 -22.47 -22.18
C GLU A 626 -8.90 -21.46 -22.46
N VAL A 627 -8.59 -20.62 -21.47
CA VAL A 627 -7.41 -19.77 -21.44
C VAL A 627 -6.39 -20.41 -20.52
N THR A 628 -5.17 -20.64 -21.02
CA THR A 628 -4.11 -21.28 -20.23
C THR A 628 -2.94 -20.33 -20.01
N VAL A 629 -2.64 -20.03 -18.77
CA VAL A 629 -1.40 -19.37 -18.35
C VAL A 629 -0.32 -20.43 -18.21
N VAL A 630 0.79 -20.28 -18.93
CA VAL A 630 1.89 -21.25 -18.96
C VAL A 630 3.12 -20.66 -18.30
N GLY A 631 3.68 -21.35 -17.34
CA GLY A 631 4.96 -21.01 -16.73
C GLY A 631 4.94 -19.72 -15.92
N ALA A 632 3.92 -19.50 -15.11
CA ALA A 632 3.78 -18.35 -14.23
C ALA A 632 4.85 -18.35 -13.12
N ARG A 633 5.61 -17.22 -12.98
CA ARG A 633 6.76 -17.08 -12.06
C ARG A 633 6.78 -15.76 -11.32
N GLU A 634 5.67 -15.02 -11.32
CA GLU A 634 5.59 -13.75 -10.63
C GLU A 634 5.49 -13.94 -9.12
N ASN A 635 6.21 -13.13 -8.36
CA ASN A 635 6.28 -13.20 -6.90
C ASN A 635 6.64 -14.61 -6.41
N ASN A 636 5.75 -15.26 -5.66
CA ASN A 636 5.95 -16.60 -5.12
C ASN A 636 5.53 -17.75 -6.07
N LEU A 637 5.05 -17.48 -7.27
CA LEU A 637 4.61 -18.53 -8.21
C LEU A 637 5.78 -19.39 -8.71
N LYS A 638 5.63 -20.72 -8.64
CA LYS A 638 6.66 -21.72 -8.91
C LYS A 638 6.54 -22.37 -10.30
N ASP A 639 6.64 -21.59 -11.37
CA ASP A 639 6.54 -22.05 -12.78
C ASP A 639 5.24 -22.82 -13.08
N VAL A 640 4.12 -22.32 -12.55
CA VAL A 640 2.83 -23.02 -12.65
C VAL A 640 2.16 -22.84 -14.01
N THR A 641 1.47 -23.89 -14.45
CA THR A 641 0.61 -23.86 -15.64
C THR A 641 -0.82 -24.11 -15.22
N VAL A 642 -1.72 -23.15 -15.54
CA VAL A 642 -3.10 -23.15 -15.08
C VAL A 642 -4.04 -22.87 -16.24
N SER A 643 -5.09 -23.72 -16.40
CA SER A 643 -6.15 -23.53 -17.38
C SER A 643 -7.42 -23.00 -16.73
N PHE A 644 -7.97 -21.95 -17.31
CA PHE A 644 -9.24 -21.32 -16.94
C PHE A 644 -10.30 -21.71 -17.98
N PRO A 645 -11.26 -22.56 -17.65
CA PRO A 645 -12.33 -22.93 -18.58
C PRO A 645 -13.24 -21.73 -18.87
N LEU A 646 -13.67 -21.59 -20.12
CA LEU A 646 -14.55 -20.50 -20.55
C LEU A 646 -16.02 -20.89 -20.54
N GLY A 647 -16.91 -19.89 -20.37
CA GLY A 647 -18.35 -20.08 -20.30
C GLY A 647 -18.84 -20.68 -18.98
N VAL A 648 -18.05 -20.56 -17.92
CA VAL A 648 -18.36 -21.09 -16.59
C VAL A 648 -17.97 -20.07 -15.51
N LEU A 649 -18.45 -20.29 -14.28
CA LEU A 649 -17.99 -19.57 -13.08
C LEU A 649 -16.79 -20.32 -12.48
N THR A 650 -15.62 -19.71 -12.52
CA THR A 650 -14.38 -20.25 -11.95
C THR A 650 -14.00 -19.49 -10.68
N ALA A 651 -13.87 -20.18 -9.55
CA ALA A 651 -13.33 -19.63 -8.33
C ALA A 651 -11.83 -19.96 -8.21
N VAL A 652 -11.01 -18.97 -7.90
CA VAL A 652 -9.60 -19.12 -7.54
C VAL A 652 -9.48 -18.88 -6.04
N THR A 653 -9.10 -19.91 -5.31
CA THR A 653 -9.11 -19.93 -3.85
C THR A 653 -7.78 -20.40 -3.28
N GLY A 654 -7.67 -20.49 -1.97
CA GLY A 654 -6.48 -20.93 -1.22
C GLY A 654 -6.11 -19.96 -0.12
N VAL A 655 -5.18 -20.34 0.74
CA VAL A 655 -4.75 -19.56 1.91
C VAL A 655 -4.24 -18.19 1.53
N SER A 656 -4.20 -17.27 2.51
CA SER A 656 -3.67 -15.91 2.32
C SER A 656 -2.20 -15.99 1.87
N GLY A 657 -1.80 -15.16 0.89
CA GLY A 657 -0.43 -15.18 0.35
C GLY A 657 -0.08 -16.36 -0.57
N SER A 658 -1.02 -17.25 -0.95
CA SER A 658 -0.75 -18.41 -1.82
C SER A 658 -0.44 -18.09 -3.29
N GLY A 659 -0.58 -16.82 -3.73
CA GLY A 659 -0.26 -16.38 -5.09
C GLY A 659 -1.47 -16.18 -6.01
N LYS A 660 -2.70 -16.20 -5.50
CA LYS A 660 -3.94 -15.99 -6.27
C LYS A 660 -3.93 -14.72 -7.11
N SER A 661 -3.71 -13.57 -6.48
CA SER A 661 -3.71 -12.26 -7.15
C SER A 661 -2.54 -12.12 -8.12
N SER A 662 -1.38 -12.74 -7.85
CA SER A 662 -0.25 -12.80 -8.79
C SER A 662 -0.62 -13.56 -10.06
N LEU A 663 -1.32 -14.68 -9.95
CA LEU A 663 -1.76 -15.48 -11.08
C LEU A 663 -2.87 -14.78 -11.89
N VAL A 664 -3.91 -14.30 -11.20
CA VAL A 664 -5.13 -13.78 -11.83
C VAL A 664 -4.97 -12.32 -12.24
N ASN A 665 -4.57 -11.44 -11.32
CA ASN A 665 -4.52 -9.99 -11.59
C ASN A 665 -3.24 -9.61 -12.31
N SER A 666 -2.07 -10.05 -11.82
CA SER A 666 -0.79 -9.61 -12.39
C SER A 666 -0.47 -10.29 -13.72
N ILE A 667 -0.93 -11.53 -13.95
CA ILE A 667 -0.62 -12.26 -15.21
C ILE A 667 -1.85 -12.38 -16.09
N LEU A 668 -2.87 -13.15 -15.70
CA LEU A 668 -4.03 -13.45 -16.57
C LEU A 668 -4.71 -12.17 -17.05
N TYR A 669 -5.18 -11.34 -16.12
CA TYR A 669 -5.90 -10.12 -16.46
C TYR A 669 -5.01 -9.18 -17.29
N GLN A 670 -3.74 -8.96 -16.86
CA GLN A 670 -2.87 -7.99 -17.51
C GLN A 670 -2.55 -8.38 -18.97
N VAL A 671 -2.32 -9.68 -19.24
CA VAL A 671 -2.12 -10.17 -20.61
C VAL A 671 -3.38 -10.01 -21.44
N LEU A 672 -4.54 -10.37 -20.89
CA LEU A 672 -5.81 -10.22 -21.59
C LEU A 672 -6.16 -8.76 -21.86
N ALA A 673 -5.92 -7.88 -20.90
CA ALA A 673 -6.15 -6.44 -21.06
C ALA A 673 -5.28 -5.83 -22.17
N ASN A 674 -4.02 -6.24 -22.25
CA ASN A 674 -3.11 -5.77 -23.29
C ASN A 674 -3.57 -6.25 -24.69
N ARG A 675 -3.93 -7.55 -24.82
CA ARG A 675 -4.32 -8.13 -26.11
C ARG A 675 -5.71 -7.74 -26.58
N LEU A 676 -6.69 -7.68 -25.66
CA LEU A 676 -8.11 -7.48 -26.02
C LEU A 676 -8.54 -6.02 -25.89
N ASN A 677 -8.09 -5.31 -24.84
CA ASN A 677 -8.52 -3.94 -24.55
C ASN A 677 -7.46 -2.91 -24.95
N ARG A 678 -6.33 -3.32 -25.55
CA ARG A 678 -5.19 -2.44 -25.90
C ARG A 678 -4.65 -1.66 -24.70
N ALA A 679 -4.68 -2.26 -23.51
CA ALA A 679 -4.04 -1.73 -22.33
C ALA A 679 -2.50 -1.78 -22.50
N ARG A 680 -1.76 -1.07 -21.64
CA ARG A 680 -0.30 -0.96 -21.69
C ARG A 680 0.34 -1.28 -20.35
N GLY A 681 -0.20 -2.27 -19.67
CA GLY A 681 0.37 -2.72 -18.40
C GLY A 681 1.44 -3.79 -18.60
N VAL A 682 2.34 -3.94 -17.64
CA VAL A 682 3.35 -5.00 -17.64
C VAL A 682 2.75 -6.25 -17.02
N PRO A 683 2.63 -7.35 -17.76
CA PRO A 683 2.24 -8.61 -17.16
C PRO A 683 3.33 -9.15 -16.24
N GLY A 684 2.92 -9.81 -15.17
CA GLY A 684 3.84 -10.55 -14.30
C GLY A 684 4.61 -11.63 -15.08
N ARG A 685 5.75 -12.07 -14.56
CA ARG A 685 6.65 -13.03 -15.22
C ARG A 685 5.96 -14.35 -15.52
N HIS A 686 5.88 -14.72 -16.79
CA HIS A 686 5.29 -15.96 -17.30
C HIS A 686 5.93 -16.33 -18.66
N LYS A 687 5.66 -17.55 -19.15
CA LYS A 687 6.16 -17.95 -20.48
C LYS A 687 5.22 -17.50 -21.59
N THR A 688 3.93 -17.81 -21.50
CA THR A 688 2.91 -17.46 -22.50
C THR A 688 1.51 -17.64 -21.96
N VAL A 689 0.52 -16.98 -22.61
CA VAL A 689 -0.91 -17.21 -22.39
C VAL A 689 -1.54 -17.64 -23.71
N ARG A 690 -2.24 -18.78 -23.71
CA ARG A 690 -2.90 -19.40 -24.88
C ARG A 690 -4.41 -19.32 -24.75
N GLY A 691 -5.15 -19.44 -25.86
CA GLY A 691 -6.61 -19.45 -25.87
C GLY A 691 -7.29 -18.09 -25.83
N VAL A 692 -6.52 -17.01 -26.00
CA VAL A 692 -7.02 -15.62 -25.99
C VAL A 692 -7.98 -15.35 -27.16
N GLU A 693 -7.84 -16.07 -28.27
CA GLU A 693 -8.66 -15.97 -29.47
C GLU A 693 -10.15 -16.33 -29.26
N HIS A 694 -10.46 -17.01 -28.17
CA HIS A 694 -11.82 -17.32 -27.78
C HIS A 694 -12.57 -16.14 -27.17
N LEU A 695 -11.86 -15.08 -26.81
CA LEU A 695 -12.36 -13.91 -26.10
C LEU A 695 -12.32 -12.66 -26.99
N ASP A 696 -13.22 -11.72 -26.71
CA ASP A 696 -13.25 -10.41 -27.37
C ASP A 696 -13.02 -9.24 -26.42
N LYS A 697 -13.21 -9.46 -25.12
CA LYS A 697 -13.05 -8.42 -24.08
C LYS A 697 -12.71 -9.05 -22.74
N VAL A 698 -11.90 -8.33 -21.94
CA VAL A 698 -11.74 -8.58 -20.50
C VAL A 698 -12.26 -7.40 -19.70
N VAL A 699 -12.95 -7.69 -18.60
CA VAL A 699 -13.44 -6.70 -17.63
C VAL A 699 -12.86 -7.05 -16.27
N HIS A 700 -12.22 -6.09 -15.65
CA HIS A 700 -11.71 -6.22 -14.28
C HIS A 700 -12.57 -5.42 -13.32
N VAL A 701 -12.96 -6.04 -12.23
CA VAL A 701 -13.79 -5.44 -11.19
C VAL A 701 -13.06 -5.60 -9.86
N ASP A 702 -12.37 -4.55 -9.47
CA ASP A 702 -11.60 -4.45 -8.22
C ASP A 702 -12.27 -3.51 -7.20
N GLN A 703 -11.75 -3.49 -5.98
CA GLN A 703 -12.25 -2.66 -4.87
C GLN A 703 -11.80 -1.20 -4.95
N SER A 704 -11.06 -0.78 -5.99
CA SER A 704 -10.62 0.60 -6.12
C SER A 704 -11.81 1.56 -6.26
N PRO A 705 -11.72 2.79 -5.73
CA PRO A 705 -12.80 3.78 -5.82
C PRO A 705 -13.22 4.05 -7.28
N ILE A 706 -14.50 4.33 -7.52
CA ILE A 706 -15.03 4.74 -8.84
C ILE A 706 -14.58 6.14 -9.27
N GLY A 707 -13.84 6.84 -8.42
CA GLY A 707 -13.23 8.14 -8.69
C GLY A 707 -12.53 8.69 -7.46
N ARG A 708 -11.60 9.62 -7.69
CA ARG A 708 -10.75 10.21 -6.62
C ARG A 708 -11.29 11.54 -6.09
N THR A 709 -12.39 12.04 -6.62
CA THR A 709 -12.93 13.36 -6.27
C THR A 709 -14.39 13.25 -5.81
N PRO A 710 -14.88 14.20 -4.99
CA PRO A 710 -16.29 14.26 -4.59
C PRO A 710 -17.29 14.37 -5.74
N ARG A 711 -16.85 14.74 -6.95
CA ARG A 711 -17.69 14.82 -8.16
C ARG A 711 -18.03 13.48 -8.77
N SER A 712 -17.18 12.49 -8.56
CA SER A 712 -17.47 11.11 -8.99
C SER A 712 -18.54 10.54 -8.07
N ASN A 713 -19.58 9.96 -8.66
CA ASN A 713 -20.69 9.34 -7.95
C ASN A 713 -21.34 8.23 -8.80
N PRO A 714 -22.21 7.38 -8.26
CA PRO A 714 -22.87 6.32 -8.99
C PRO A 714 -23.59 6.78 -10.26
N ALA A 715 -24.26 7.96 -10.23
CA ALA A 715 -25.00 8.48 -11.38
C ALA A 715 -24.08 8.85 -12.55
N THR A 716 -22.92 9.46 -12.27
CA THR A 716 -21.94 9.84 -13.32
C THR A 716 -21.17 8.65 -13.85
N TYR A 717 -20.78 7.74 -12.98
CA TYR A 717 -20.00 6.56 -13.36
C TYR A 717 -20.78 5.60 -14.27
N THR A 718 -22.07 5.36 -13.96
CA THR A 718 -22.93 4.50 -14.78
C THR A 718 -23.44 5.19 -16.05
N GLY A 719 -23.21 6.52 -16.18
CA GLY A 719 -23.69 7.30 -17.32
C GLY A 719 -25.18 7.64 -17.27
N VAL A 720 -25.93 7.22 -16.26
CA VAL A 720 -27.37 7.53 -16.13
C VAL A 720 -27.62 9.02 -15.98
N TRP A 721 -26.64 9.74 -15.41
CA TRP A 721 -26.74 11.20 -15.24
C TRP A 721 -26.89 11.96 -16.54
N ASP A 722 -26.30 11.49 -17.63
CA ASP A 722 -26.43 12.12 -18.96
C ASP A 722 -27.86 12.03 -19.51
N HIS A 723 -28.57 10.95 -19.21
CA HIS A 723 -29.97 10.78 -19.57
C HIS A 723 -30.87 11.65 -18.70
N ILE A 724 -30.61 11.75 -17.40
CA ILE A 724 -31.37 12.60 -16.46
C ILE A 724 -31.23 14.09 -16.86
N ARG A 725 -30.04 14.58 -17.16
CA ARG A 725 -29.78 15.96 -17.61
C ARG A 725 -30.58 16.32 -18.87
N LYS A 726 -30.75 15.38 -19.80
CA LYS A 726 -31.54 15.56 -20.99
C LYS A 726 -33.02 15.75 -20.65
N ILE A 727 -33.57 15.05 -19.66
CA ILE A 727 -34.95 15.22 -19.19
C ILE A 727 -35.13 16.63 -18.62
N PHE A 728 -34.24 17.09 -17.73
CA PHE A 728 -34.31 18.45 -17.17
C PHE A 728 -34.17 19.53 -18.22
N ALA A 729 -33.34 19.36 -19.25
CA ALA A 729 -33.22 20.25 -20.36
C ALA A 729 -34.50 20.29 -21.27
N ALA A 730 -35.27 19.21 -21.26
CA ALA A 730 -36.52 19.11 -22.05
C ALA A 730 -37.74 19.73 -21.35
N VAL A 731 -37.66 20.07 -20.06
CA VAL A 731 -38.71 20.75 -19.30
C VAL A 731 -39.07 22.12 -19.98
N PRO A 732 -40.35 22.49 -20.09
CA PRO A 732 -40.76 23.73 -20.76
C PRO A 732 -40.04 24.99 -20.25
N GLU A 733 -39.86 25.10 -18.94
CA GLU A 733 -39.16 26.23 -18.31
C GLU A 733 -37.67 26.30 -18.70
N SER A 734 -36.99 25.14 -18.80
CA SER A 734 -35.62 25.08 -19.31
C SER A 734 -35.49 25.57 -20.73
N LYS A 735 -36.45 25.22 -21.60
CA LYS A 735 -36.47 25.67 -22.99
C LYS A 735 -36.67 27.18 -23.08
N VAL A 736 -37.58 27.73 -22.26
CA VAL A 736 -37.84 29.19 -22.20
C VAL A 736 -36.59 29.94 -21.78
N ARG A 737 -35.82 29.42 -20.82
CA ARG A 737 -34.57 30.02 -20.32
C ARG A 737 -33.36 29.70 -21.19
N GLY A 738 -33.51 28.90 -22.25
CA GLY A 738 -32.38 28.46 -23.09
C GLY A 738 -31.39 27.50 -22.41
N TYR A 739 -31.86 26.75 -21.41
CA TYR A 739 -31.02 25.85 -20.63
C TYR A 739 -30.84 24.49 -21.33
N GLY A 740 -29.64 24.26 -21.86
CA GLY A 740 -29.25 22.95 -22.43
C GLY A 740 -28.79 21.94 -21.35
N PRO A 741 -28.51 20.67 -21.75
CA PRO A 741 -28.07 19.62 -20.80
C PRO A 741 -26.81 19.97 -20.01
N GLY A 742 -25.95 20.86 -20.54
CA GLY A 742 -24.75 21.36 -19.85
C GLY A 742 -25.06 22.16 -18.59
N ARG A 743 -26.20 22.85 -18.53
CA ARG A 743 -26.65 23.61 -17.37
C ARG A 743 -26.87 22.74 -16.15
N PHE A 744 -27.31 21.50 -16.35
CA PHE A 744 -27.56 20.50 -15.30
C PHE A 744 -26.35 19.58 -15.01
N SER A 745 -25.16 20.02 -15.42
CA SER A 745 -23.90 19.37 -15.08
C SER A 745 -23.17 20.12 -13.97
N PHE A 746 -22.91 19.49 -12.86
CA PHE A 746 -22.10 20.08 -11.78
C PHE A 746 -20.59 20.12 -12.12
N ASN A 747 -20.16 19.53 -13.24
CA ASN A 747 -18.77 19.58 -13.72
C ASN A 747 -18.49 20.78 -14.65
N VAL A 748 -19.53 21.41 -15.22
CA VAL A 748 -19.41 22.46 -16.22
C VAL A 748 -19.83 23.81 -15.63
N LYS A 749 -19.11 24.87 -15.98
CA LYS A 749 -19.48 26.24 -15.59
C LYS A 749 -20.87 26.62 -16.13
N GLY A 750 -21.56 27.46 -15.38
CA GLY A 750 -22.88 28.03 -15.77
C GLY A 750 -24.02 27.50 -14.92
N GLY A 751 -24.08 26.22 -14.55
CA GLY A 751 -25.14 25.67 -13.70
C GLY A 751 -24.70 25.23 -12.31
N ARG A 752 -23.43 25.01 -12.13
CA ARG A 752 -22.84 24.57 -10.85
C ARG A 752 -22.67 25.71 -9.86
N CYS A 753 -22.59 25.41 -8.59
CA CYS A 753 -22.10 26.34 -7.58
C CYS A 753 -20.63 26.66 -7.84
N GLU A 754 -20.26 27.92 -8.01
CA GLU A 754 -18.89 28.30 -8.31
C GLU A 754 -18.01 28.36 -7.06
N SER A 755 -18.57 28.48 -5.84
CA SER A 755 -17.82 28.42 -4.58
C SER A 755 -17.14 27.06 -4.40
N CYS A 756 -17.92 25.97 -4.43
CA CYS A 756 -17.38 24.60 -4.34
C CYS A 756 -17.06 23.99 -5.72
N LYS A 757 -17.21 24.73 -6.81
CA LYS A 757 -16.99 24.27 -8.19
C LYS A 757 -17.76 22.99 -8.55
N GLY A 758 -18.89 22.73 -7.88
CA GLY A 758 -19.75 21.56 -8.05
C GLY A 758 -19.40 20.35 -7.19
N ASP A 759 -18.44 20.47 -6.28
CA ASP A 759 -18.10 19.37 -5.33
C ASP A 759 -19.19 19.17 -4.27
N GLY A 760 -19.94 20.22 -3.92
CA GLY A 760 -20.91 20.22 -2.84
C GLY A 760 -20.26 20.41 -1.45
N THR A 761 -18.98 20.15 -1.36
CA THR A 761 -18.16 20.27 -0.16
C THR A 761 -16.93 21.13 -0.42
N LEU A 762 -16.34 21.67 0.64
CA LEU A 762 -15.05 22.35 0.62
C LEU A 762 -14.03 21.43 1.30
N LYS A 763 -12.90 21.25 0.64
CA LYS A 763 -11.78 20.49 1.18
C LYS A 763 -10.95 21.40 2.09
N ILE A 764 -10.77 21.03 3.33
CA ILE A 764 -9.83 21.65 4.27
C ILE A 764 -8.62 20.74 4.36
N GLU A 765 -7.48 21.19 3.84
CA GLU A 765 -6.22 20.44 3.89
C GLU A 765 -5.60 20.57 5.28
N MET A 766 -5.36 19.43 5.91
CA MET A 766 -4.74 19.32 7.23
C MET A 766 -3.34 18.73 7.07
N ASN A 767 -2.29 19.51 7.37
CA ASN A 767 -0.90 19.15 7.09
C ASN A 767 -0.42 17.81 7.70
N PHE A 768 -1.04 17.34 8.79
CA PHE A 768 -0.65 16.12 9.51
C PHE A 768 -1.81 15.14 9.77
N LEU A 769 -3.02 15.50 9.38
CA LEU A 769 -4.24 14.71 9.55
C LEU A 769 -4.91 14.49 8.18
N PRO A 770 -5.81 13.51 8.05
CA PRO A 770 -6.61 13.35 6.84
C PRO A 770 -7.39 14.63 6.51
N ASP A 771 -7.52 14.93 5.21
CA ASP A 771 -8.29 16.08 4.74
C ASP A 771 -9.75 16.00 5.21
N VAL A 772 -10.29 17.11 5.68
CA VAL A 772 -11.68 17.22 6.12
C VAL A 772 -12.53 17.85 5.02
N TYR A 773 -13.68 17.26 4.76
CA TYR A 773 -14.65 17.77 3.79
C TYR A 773 -15.87 18.33 4.53
N VAL A 774 -16.09 19.64 4.43
CA VAL A 774 -17.26 20.31 5.02
C VAL A 774 -18.27 20.70 3.96
N PRO A 775 -19.60 20.67 4.22
CA PRO A 775 -20.60 21.15 3.27
C PRO A 775 -20.32 22.59 2.83
N CYS A 776 -20.52 22.87 1.56
CA CYS A 776 -20.35 24.24 1.03
C CYS A 776 -21.41 25.17 1.59
N GLU A 777 -21.03 26.24 2.25
CA GLU A 777 -21.93 27.23 2.86
C GLU A 777 -22.84 27.93 1.87
N VAL A 778 -22.46 28.02 0.59
CA VAL A 778 -23.25 28.70 -0.46
C VAL A 778 -24.35 27.81 -1.03
N CYS A 779 -24.07 26.54 -1.27
CA CYS A 779 -25.05 25.64 -1.89
C CYS A 779 -25.57 24.55 -0.93
N HIS A 780 -25.07 24.51 0.32
CA HIS A 780 -25.48 23.55 1.35
C HIS A 780 -25.48 22.08 0.85
N GLY A 781 -24.44 21.71 0.07
CA GLY A 781 -24.35 20.38 -0.53
C GLY A 781 -25.05 20.18 -1.88
N ALA A 782 -25.93 21.08 -2.29
CA ALA A 782 -26.73 20.94 -3.51
C ALA A 782 -25.95 20.95 -4.83
N ARG A 783 -24.66 21.35 -4.86
CA ARG A 783 -23.73 21.36 -6.00
C ARG A 783 -24.08 22.38 -7.12
N TYR A 784 -25.28 22.91 -7.17
CA TYR A 784 -25.79 23.83 -8.22
C TYR A 784 -26.01 25.23 -7.70
N ASN A 785 -26.08 26.20 -8.63
CA ASN A 785 -26.48 27.54 -8.32
C ASN A 785 -28.04 27.65 -8.22
N ARG A 786 -28.52 28.73 -7.62
CA ARG A 786 -29.94 28.95 -7.32
C ARG A 786 -30.82 28.88 -8.57
N GLU A 787 -30.41 29.48 -9.68
CA GLU A 787 -31.21 29.55 -10.92
C GLU A 787 -31.39 28.15 -11.54
N THR A 788 -30.41 27.26 -11.43
CA THR A 788 -30.52 25.87 -11.90
C THR A 788 -31.49 25.06 -11.02
N LEU A 789 -31.51 25.33 -9.71
CA LEU A 789 -32.40 24.66 -8.75
C LEU A 789 -33.87 25.14 -8.85
N GLU A 790 -34.16 26.24 -9.55
CA GLU A 790 -35.55 26.64 -9.84
C GLU A 790 -36.25 25.70 -10.84
N ILE A 791 -35.50 25.02 -11.70
CA ILE A 791 -36.05 24.05 -12.66
C ILE A 791 -36.46 22.76 -11.94
N ARG A 792 -37.72 22.36 -12.13
CA ARG A 792 -38.30 21.16 -11.52
C ARG A 792 -38.84 20.21 -12.57
N TYR A 793 -38.64 18.92 -12.34
CA TYR A 793 -39.29 17.83 -13.06
C TYR A 793 -40.07 16.98 -12.07
N LYS A 794 -41.38 16.83 -12.23
CA LYS A 794 -42.29 16.21 -11.26
C LYS A 794 -42.02 16.71 -9.82
N ASP A 795 -41.99 18.04 -9.65
CA ASP A 795 -41.75 18.76 -8.40
C ASP A 795 -40.38 18.58 -7.73
N LYS A 796 -39.47 17.86 -8.36
CA LYS A 796 -38.09 17.63 -7.87
C LYS A 796 -37.08 18.45 -8.65
N THR A 797 -36.12 19.04 -7.95
CA THR A 797 -34.95 19.70 -8.54
C THR A 797 -33.90 18.68 -8.96
N VAL A 798 -32.91 19.12 -9.73
CA VAL A 798 -31.79 18.29 -10.12
C VAL A 798 -30.94 17.84 -8.89
N ALA A 799 -30.89 18.63 -7.81
CA ALA A 799 -30.22 18.28 -6.56
C ALA A 799 -31.04 17.23 -5.77
N ASP A 800 -32.38 17.40 -5.70
CA ASP A 800 -33.25 16.41 -5.06
C ASP A 800 -33.09 15.03 -5.71
N VAL A 801 -32.92 14.97 -7.04
CA VAL A 801 -32.69 13.71 -7.76
C VAL A 801 -31.33 13.08 -7.42
N LEU A 802 -30.29 13.89 -7.22
CA LEU A 802 -28.99 13.36 -6.75
C LEU A 802 -29.09 12.80 -5.33
N ASP A 803 -29.96 13.38 -4.51
CA ASP A 803 -30.15 12.95 -3.13
C ASP A 803 -31.08 11.73 -3.00
N MET A 804 -31.85 11.38 -4.04
CA MET A 804 -32.65 10.14 -4.06
C MET A 804 -31.78 8.92 -3.92
N THR A 805 -32.26 7.93 -3.16
CA THR A 805 -31.72 6.57 -3.22
C THR A 805 -31.94 6.00 -4.65
N ILE A 806 -31.10 5.05 -5.05
CA ILE A 806 -31.22 4.39 -6.36
C ILE A 806 -32.61 3.75 -6.52
N HIS A 807 -33.15 3.22 -5.42
CA HIS A 807 -34.50 2.61 -5.41
C HIS A 807 -35.59 3.68 -5.67
N GLN A 808 -35.57 4.79 -4.92
CA GLN A 808 -36.50 5.91 -5.14
C GLN A 808 -36.41 6.49 -6.54
N ALA A 809 -35.16 6.61 -7.07
CA ALA A 809 -34.93 7.09 -8.41
C ALA A 809 -35.45 6.10 -9.48
N ALA A 810 -35.35 4.79 -9.25
CA ALA A 810 -35.89 3.77 -10.16
C ALA A 810 -37.42 3.91 -10.28
N ASP A 811 -38.12 4.12 -9.18
CA ASP A 811 -39.56 4.36 -9.15
C ASP A 811 -39.92 5.70 -9.82
N PHE A 812 -39.19 6.76 -9.49
CA PHE A 812 -39.41 8.10 -10.01
C PHE A 812 -39.28 8.19 -11.55
N PHE A 813 -38.27 7.48 -12.11
CA PHE A 813 -38.01 7.41 -13.55
C PHE A 813 -38.56 6.16 -14.24
N SER A 814 -39.50 5.44 -13.65
CA SER A 814 -40.09 4.21 -14.18
C SER A 814 -40.64 4.35 -15.60
N ALA A 815 -41.17 5.54 -15.97
CA ALA A 815 -41.63 5.83 -17.31
C ALA A 815 -40.53 5.95 -18.39
N SER A 816 -39.25 6.08 -18.00
CA SER A 816 -38.11 6.17 -18.91
C SER A 816 -37.38 4.84 -19.00
N SER A 817 -37.59 4.06 -20.06
CA SER A 817 -37.02 2.72 -20.24
C SER A 817 -35.47 2.71 -20.16
N VAL A 818 -34.82 3.76 -20.65
CA VAL A 818 -33.35 3.88 -20.61
C VAL A 818 -32.86 4.10 -19.19
N ILE A 819 -33.43 5.08 -18.47
CA ILE A 819 -33.03 5.41 -17.10
C ILE A 819 -33.37 4.26 -16.17
N SER A 820 -34.61 3.72 -16.28
CA SER A 820 -35.10 2.60 -15.47
C SER A 820 -34.18 1.36 -15.58
N ARG A 821 -33.73 1.03 -16.80
CA ARG A 821 -32.76 -0.06 -17.00
C ARG A 821 -31.46 0.15 -16.23
N HIS A 822 -30.87 1.36 -16.28
CA HIS A 822 -29.64 1.69 -15.55
C HIS A 822 -29.84 1.56 -14.04
N LEU A 823 -30.96 2.09 -13.52
CA LEU A 823 -31.25 2.09 -12.09
C LEU A 823 -31.60 0.69 -11.59
N ASN A 824 -32.40 -0.07 -12.33
CA ASN A 824 -32.74 -1.44 -11.96
C ASN A 824 -31.50 -2.34 -11.89
N THR A 825 -30.53 -2.20 -12.81
CA THR A 825 -29.28 -2.95 -12.70
C THR A 825 -28.51 -2.65 -11.42
N LEU A 826 -28.53 -1.39 -10.95
CA LEU A 826 -27.93 -1.00 -9.66
C LEU A 826 -28.71 -1.61 -8.48
N VAL A 827 -30.04 -1.70 -8.56
CA VAL A 827 -30.87 -2.36 -7.56
C VAL A 827 -30.60 -3.88 -7.53
N GLU A 828 -30.46 -4.52 -8.69
CA GLU A 828 -30.17 -5.95 -8.84
C GLU A 828 -28.84 -6.35 -8.18
N VAL A 829 -27.81 -5.49 -8.25
CA VAL A 829 -26.53 -5.72 -7.55
C VAL A 829 -26.58 -5.34 -6.06
N GLY A 830 -27.77 -5.00 -5.51
CA GLY A 830 -27.94 -4.71 -4.09
C GLY A 830 -27.55 -3.29 -3.65
N LEU A 831 -27.50 -2.30 -4.57
CA LEU A 831 -27.17 -0.91 -4.28
C LEU A 831 -28.39 0.02 -4.19
N GLY A 832 -29.58 -0.52 -4.02
CA GLY A 832 -30.84 0.26 -3.98
C GLY A 832 -30.87 1.36 -2.92
N TYR A 833 -30.17 1.17 -1.81
CA TYR A 833 -30.06 2.11 -0.70
C TYR A 833 -29.08 3.28 -0.91
N VAL A 834 -28.11 3.12 -1.81
CA VAL A 834 -27.09 4.14 -2.09
C VAL A 834 -27.76 5.33 -2.78
N ARG A 835 -27.35 6.57 -2.45
CA ARG A 835 -27.85 7.77 -3.13
C ARG A 835 -27.15 7.97 -4.47
N LEU A 836 -27.87 8.43 -5.48
CA LEU A 836 -27.35 8.68 -6.83
C LEU A 836 -26.14 9.61 -6.84
N GLY A 837 -26.18 10.67 -6.03
CA GLY A 837 -25.14 11.69 -5.91
C GLY A 837 -24.11 11.41 -4.83
N GLN A 838 -24.14 10.25 -4.16
CA GLN A 838 -23.19 9.89 -3.12
C GLN A 838 -21.76 9.95 -3.66
N SER A 839 -20.86 10.64 -2.96
CA SER A 839 -19.47 10.81 -3.39
C SER A 839 -18.74 9.46 -3.48
N ALA A 840 -17.92 9.28 -4.51
CA ALA A 840 -17.07 8.09 -4.64
C ALA A 840 -16.15 7.87 -3.43
N THR A 841 -15.77 8.93 -2.73
CA THR A 841 -14.88 8.88 -1.56
C THR A 841 -15.58 8.36 -0.31
N THR A 842 -16.93 8.36 -0.27
CA THR A 842 -17.73 7.86 0.86
C THR A 842 -18.28 6.45 0.62
N LEU A 843 -18.10 5.90 -0.59
CA LEU A 843 -18.49 4.53 -0.88
C LEU A 843 -17.50 3.54 -0.25
N SER A 844 -18.01 2.44 0.28
CA SER A 844 -17.17 1.30 0.67
C SER A 844 -16.54 0.64 -0.57
N GLY A 845 -15.46 -0.12 -0.37
CA GLY A 845 -14.81 -0.87 -1.46
C GLY A 845 -15.78 -1.80 -2.20
N GLY A 846 -16.64 -2.53 -1.47
CA GLY A 846 -17.65 -3.39 -2.03
C GLY A 846 -18.77 -2.65 -2.79
N GLU A 847 -19.19 -1.47 -2.32
CA GLU A 847 -20.15 -0.63 -3.05
C GLU A 847 -19.57 -0.12 -4.36
N ALA A 848 -18.31 0.38 -4.33
CA ALA A 848 -17.61 0.83 -5.53
C ALA A 848 -17.48 -0.29 -6.57
N GLN A 849 -17.15 -1.49 -6.11
CA GLN A 849 -17.03 -2.69 -6.96
C GLN A 849 -18.37 -3.07 -7.61
N ARG A 850 -19.47 -3.05 -6.85
CA ARG A 850 -20.82 -3.32 -7.36
C ARG A 850 -21.29 -2.25 -8.35
N VAL A 851 -20.94 -0.95 -8.18
CA VAL A 851 -21.21 0.09 -9.17
C VAL A 851 -20.48 -0.21 -10.49
N LYS A 852 -19.21 -0.65 -10.43
CA LYS A 852 -18.44 -1.07 -11.61
C LYS A 852 -19.11 -2.23 -12.32
N LEU A 853 -19.50 -3.27 -11.55
CA LEU A 853 -20.18 -4.46 -12.08
C LEU A 853 -21.50 -4.08 -12.76
N ALA A 854 -22.35 -3.25 -12.11
CA ALA A 854 -23.60 -2.76 -12.68
C ALA A 854 -23.38 -2.03 -14.01
N THR A 855 -22.31 -1.23 -14.11
CA THR A 855 -21.99 -0.49 -15.35
C THR A 855 -21.66 -1.42 -16.51
N GLU A 856 -20.95 -2.51 -16.25
CA GLU A 856 -20.64 -3.50 -17.28
C GLU A 856 -21.86 -4.36 -17.66
N LEU A 857 -22.74 -4.68 -16.71
CA LEU A 857 -23.99 -5.42 -16.95
C LEU A 857 -24.96 -4.66 -17.89
N GLN A 858 -24.89 -3.35 -17.92
CA GLN A 858 -25.71 -2.49 -18.80
C GLN A 858 -25.28 -2.59 -20.27
N ARG A 859 -24.04 -3.01 -20.53
CA ARG A 859 -23.49 -3.13 -21.88
C ARG A 859 -24.03 -4.38 -22.58
N ARG A 860 -24.09 -4.33 -23.90
CA ARG A 860 -24.52 -5.48 -24.70
C ARG A 860 -23.49 -6.59 -24.57
N SER A 861 -23.92 -7.75 -24.10
CA SER A 861 -23.08 -8.94 -24.00
C SER A 861 -22.87 -9.57 -25.38
N THR A 862 -21.64 -9.98 -25.67
CA THR A 862 -21.28 -10.76 -26.86
C THR A 862 -21.24 -12.26 -26.58
N GLY A 863 -21.30 -12.68 -25.30
CA GLY A 863 -21.12 -14.07 -24.87
C GLY A 863 -19.65 -14.55 -24.95
N ARG A 864 -18.68 -13.64 -25.17
CA ARG A 864 -17.25 -13.93 -25.26
C ARG A 864 -16.40 -13.05 -24.37
N THR A 865 -17.02 -12.39 -23.39
CA THR A 865 -16.34 -11.55 -22.41
C THR A 865 -15.91 -12.37 -21.21
N ILE A 866 -14.69 -12.16 -20.72
CA ILE A 866 -14.22 -12.68 -19.44
C ILE A 866 -14.26 -11.58 -18.39
N TYR A 867 -14.92 -11.84 -17.27
CA TYR A 867 -14.99 -10.99 -16.10
C TYR A 867 -14.01 -11.53 -15.05
N VAL A 868 -13.14 -10.69 -14.55
CA VAL A 868 -12.20 -10.99 -13.46
C VAL A 868 -12.59 -10.14 -12.27
N LEU A 869 -12.99 -10.78 -11.18
CA LEU A 869 -13.40 -10.12 -9.93
C LEU A 869 -12.46 -10.50 -8.79
N ASP A 870 -12.07 -9.51 -8.00
CA ASP A 870 -11.18 -9.69 -6.84
C ASP A 870 -11.99 -9.51 -5.57
N GLU A 871 -12.21 -10.61 -4.84
CA GLU A 871 -12.96 -10.70 -3.57
C GLU A 871 -14.29 -9.91 -3.59
N PRO A 872 -15.22 -10.25 -4.52
CA PRO A 872 -16.45 -9.47 -4.69
C PRO A 872 -17.46 -9.60 -3.53
N THR A 873 -17.25 -10.50 -2.58
CA THR A 873 -18.10 -10.67 -1.40
C THR A 873 -17.64 -9.82 -0.19
N THR A 874 -16.56 -9.09 -0.32
CA THR A 874 -16.04 -8.22 0.75
C THR A 874 -17.10 -7.26 1.27
N GLY A 875 -17.32 -7.28 2.59
CA GLY A 875 -18.30 -6.42 3.26
C GLY A 875 -19.76 -6.72 2.94
N LEU A 876 -20.06 -7.91 2.45
CA LEU A 876 -21.42 -8.31 2.12
C LEU A 876 -22.03 -9.25 3.16
N HIS A 877 -23.26 -8.94 3.55
CA HIS A 877 -24.11 -9.86 4.29
C HIS A 877 -24.55 -11.05 3.41
N PHE A 878 -24.88 -12.20 3.97
CA PHE A 878 -25.33 -13.42 3.28
C PHE A 878 -26.40 -13.14 2.21
N GLU A 879 -27.40 -12.31 2.51
CA GLU A 879 -28.46 -11.93 1.56
C GLU A 879 -27.92 -11.15 0.35
N ASP A 880 -26.90 -10.31 0.55
CA ASP A 880 -26.27 -9.56 -0.54
C ASP A 880 -25.37 -10.47 -1.39
N ILE A 881 -24.72 -11.48 -0.77
CA ILE A 881 -23.96 -12.54 -1.47
C ILE A 881 -24.90 -13.35 -2.36
N ARG A 882 -26.08 -13.72 -1.87
CA ARG A 882 -27.10 -14.43 -2.64
C ARG A 882 -27.50 -13.65 -3.91
N LYS A 883 -27.72 -12.32 -3.77
CA LYS A 883 -28.05 -11.46 -4.91
C LYS A 883 -26.88 -11.38 -5.89
N LEU A 884 -25.67 -11.19 -5.40
CA LEU A 884 -24.46 -11.14 -6.23
C LEU A 884 -24.26 -12.43 -7.02
N LEU A 885 -24.42 -13.59 -6.39
CA LEU A 885 -24.35 -14.90 -7.07
C LEU A 885 -25.38 -15.00 -8.20
N GLY A 886 -26.62 -14.55 -7.99
CA GLY A 886 -27.63 -14.48 -9.04
C GLY A 886 -27.17 -13.67 -10.26
N VAL A 887 -26.50 -12.56 -10.02
CA VAL A 887 -25.92 -11.71 -11.08
C VAL A 887 -24.78 -12.40 -11.80
N LEU A 888 -23.83 -13.01 -11.08
CA LEU A 888 -22.69 -13.71 -11.66
C LEU A 888 -23.14 -14.93 -12.50
N GLN A 889 -24.09 -15.70 -12.00
CA GLN A 889 -24.68 -16.80 -12.73
C GLN A 889 -25.38 -16.33 -14.01
N GLY A 890 -26.13 -15.21 -13.94
CA GLY A 890 -26.77 -14.61 -15.11
C GLY A 890 -25.79 -14.10 -16.18
N LEU A 891 -24.55 -13.71 -15.80
CA LEU A 891 -23.48 -13.40 -16.75
C LEU A 891 -23.01 -14.66 -17.48
N VAL A 892 -22.80 -15.74 -16.75
CA VAL A 892 -22.37 -17.04 -17.31
C VAL A 892 -23.43 -17.62 -18.21
N ASP A 893 -24.72 -17.53 -17.84
CA ASP A 893 -25.85 -18.02 -18.67
C ASP A 893 -25.97 -17.31 -20.03
N LYS A 894 -25.41 -16.06 -20.12
CA LYS A 894 -25.29 -15.33 -21.39
C LYS A 894 -24.04 -15.72 -22.20
N GLY A 895 -23.35 -16.81 -21.82
CA GLY A 895 -22.16 -17.36 -22.49
C GLY A 895 -20.82 -16.74 -22.09
N ASN A 896 -20.80 -15.76 -21.17
CA ASN A 896 -19.56 -15.15 -20.68
C ASN A 896 -18.82 -16.06 -19.71
N SER A 897 -17.57 -15.75 -19.45
CA SER A 897 -16.75 -16.42 -18.44
C SER A 897 -16.58 -15.51 -17.23
N VAL A 898 -16.66 -16.06 -16.04
CA VAL A 898 -16.44 -15.32 -14.79
C VAL A 898 -15.35 -16.01 -14.00
N VAL A 899 -14.30 -15.27 -13.65
CA VAL A 899 -13.22 -15.70 -12.76
C VAL A 899 -13.27 -14.84 -11.52
N VAL A 900 -13.45 -15.46 -10.35
CA VAL A 900 -13.46 -14.78 -9.07
C VAL A 900 -12.31 -15.26 -8.20
N ILE A 901 -11.57 -14.33 -7.59
CA ILE A 901 -10.70 -14.65 -6.45
C ILE A 901 -11.58 -14.59 -5.21
N GLU A 902 -11.70 -15.69 -4.47
CA GLU A 902 -12.64 -15.77 -3.35
C GLU A 902 -12.19 -16.67 -2.20
N HIS A 903 -12.67 -16.30 -1.01
CA HIS A 903 -12.53 -17.06 0.23
C HIS A 903 -13.89 -17.49 0.80
N ASN A 904 -14.98 -16.86 0.37
CA ASN A 904 -16.32 -17.17 0.83
C ASN A 904 -16.76 -18.55 0.33
N LEU A 905 -17.11 -19.44 1.25
CA LEU A 905 -17.45 -20.83 0.94
C LEU A 905 -18.73 -20.96 0.11
N ASP A 906 -19.72 -20.08 0.29
CA ASP A 906 -20.95 -20.11 -0.51
C ASP A 906 -20.66 -19.81 -1.99
N VAL A 907 -19.75 -18.88 -2.28
CA VAL A 907 -19.35 -18.59 -3.66
C VAL A 907 -18.54 -19.73 -4.25
N ILE A 908 -17.60 -20.30 -3.48
CA ILE A 908 -16.80 -21.45 -3.90
C ILE A 908 -17.69 -22.66 -4.17
N ALA A 909 -18.67 -22.93 -3.28
CA ALA A 909 -19.65 -24.00 -3.45
C ALA A 909 -20.56 -23.80 -4.68
N ASN A 910 -20.81 -22.57 -5.07
CA ASN A 910 -21.61 -22.21 -6.25
C ASN A 910 -20.82 -22.15 -7.56
N ALA A 911 -19.48 -22.26 -7.52
CA ALA A 911 -18.65 -22.25 -8.73
C ALA A 911 -18.79 -23.55 -9.54
N ASP A 912 -18.67 -23.46 -10.87
CA ASP A 912 -18.59 -24.62 -11.76
C ASP A 912 -17.19 -25.26 -11.73
N TRP A 913 -16.16 -24.43 -11.50
CA TRP A 913 -14.77 -24.85 -11.47
C TRP A 913 -14.03 -24.10 -10.37
N VAL A 914 -13.16 -24.79 -9.67
CA VAL A 914 -12.33 -24.22 -8.59
C VAL A 914 -10.87 -24.50 -8.90
N ILE A 915 -10.02 -23.50 -8.68
CA ILE A 915 -8.55 -23.58 -8.73
C ILE A 915 -8.05 -23.21 -7.33
N ASP A 916 -7.58 -24.22 -6.59
CA ASP A 916 -7.06 -24.01 -5.24
C ASP A 916 -5.55 -23.86 -5.26
N MET A 917 -5.08 -22.71 -4.75
CA MET A 917 -3.68 -22.31 -4.71
C MET A 917 -3.10 -22.54 -3.32
N GLY A 918 -1.86 -23.03 -3.26
CA GLY A 918 -1.24 -23.30 -1.96
C GLY A 918 0.08 -24.05 -2.07
N PRO A 919 0.34 -24.98 -1.13
CA PRO A 919 -0.46 -25.29 0.08
C PRO A 919 -0.44 -24.20 1.13
N GLU A 920 0.65 -23.43 1.28
CA GLU A 920 0.85 -22.37 2.27
C GLU A 920 0.92 -20.97 1.62
N GLY A 921 1.10 -19.93 2.43
CA GLY A 921 1.42 -18.58 1.99
C GLY A 921 2.91 -18.39 1.66
N GLY A 922 3.26 -17.28 0.99
CA GLY A 922 4.64 -16.87 0.73
C GLY A 922 5.47 -17.92 -0.01
N LYS A 923 6.67 -18.21 0.49
CA LYS A 923 7.61 -19.19 -0.11
C LYS A 923 7.05 -20.62 -0.09
N GLY A 924 6.20 -20.96 0.88
CA GLY A 924 5.54 -22.26 0.99
C GLY A 924 4.40 -22.46 -0.02
N GLY A 925 3.91 -21.39 -0.63
CA GLY A 925 2.83 -21.39 -1.61
C GLY A 925 3.28 -21.38 -3.05
N GLY A 926 2.47 -20.81 -3.89
CA GLY A 926 2.78 -20.54 -5.31
C GLY A 926 2.61 -21.73 -6.24
N THR A 927 1.87 -22.77 -5.82
CA THR A 927 1.52 -23.93 -6.64
C THR A 927 -0.01 -24.14 -6.71
N VAL A 928 -0.48 -24.95 -7.63
CA VAL A 928 -1.88 -25.40 -7.68
C VAL A 928 -1.98 -26.70 -6.89
N VAL A 929 -2.76 -26.68 -5.81
CA VAL A 929 -3.02 -27.87 -4.98
C VAL A 929 -3.97 -28.80 -5.72
N VAL A 930 -5.08 -28.25 -6.20
CA VAL A 930 -6.10 -28.99 -6.97
C VAL A 930 -6.84 -28.05 -7.89
N ALA A 931 -7.28 -28.56 -9.06
CA ALA A 931 -8.22 -27.88 -9.94
C ALA A 931 -9.34 -28.84 -10.36
N GLY A 932 -10.59 -28.42 -10.23
CA GLY A 932 -11.74 -29.27 -10.50
C GLY A 932 -13.06 -28.66 -10.07
N THR A 933 -14.10 -29.49 -10.01
CA THR A 933 -15.38 -29.06 -9.40
C THR A 933 -15.23 -28.89 -7.90
N PRO A 934 -16.12 -28.15 -7.23
CA PRO A 934 -16.11 -28.00 -5.77
C PRO A 934 -16.08 -29.36 -5.04
N GLU A 935 -16.77 -30.35 -5.54
CA GLU A 935 -16.81 -31.70 -4.95
C GLU A 935 -15.44 -32.39 -5.04
N LYS A 936 -14.68 -32.17 -6.12
CA LYS A 936 -13.35 -32.71 -6.28
C LYS A 936 -12.37 -32.05 -5.31
N VAL A 937 -12.51 -30.72 -5.12
CA VAL A 937 -11.69 -29.96 -4.16
C VAL A 937 -11.97 -30.41 -2.73
N ALA A 938 -13.26 -30.60 -2.37
CA ALA A 938 -13.68 -31.07 -1.05
C ALA A 938 -13.16 -32.51 -0.75
N ALA A 939 -12.96 -33.33 -1.78
CA ALA A 939 -12.42 -34.69 -1.65
C ALA A 939 -10.87 -34.73 -1.59
N THR A 940 -10.17 -33.58 -1.71
CA THR A 940 -8.71 -33.50 -1.74
C THR A 940 -8.17 -33.18 -0.36
N GLU A 941 -7.56 -34.15 0.33
CA GLU A 941 -7.08 -34.01 1.71
C GLU A 941 -6.05 -32.89 1.89
N SER A 942 -5.20 -32.65 0.89
CA SER A 942 -4.17 -31.60 0.94
C SER A 942 -4.72 -30.19 0.72
N SER A 943 -6.01 -30.05 0.41
CA SER A 943 -6.65 -28.75 0.20
C SER A 943 -7.27 -28.24 1.50
N TYR A 944 -6.72 -27.17 2.05
CA TYR A 944 -7.35 -26.49 3.18
C TYR A 944 -8.74 -25.98 2.83
N THR A 945 -8.91 -25.38 1.65
CA THR A 945 -10.24 -24.99 1.16
C THR A 945 -11.18 -26.17 1.11
N GLY A 946 -10.68 -27.33 0.64
CA GLY A 946 -11.47 -28.56 0.56
C GLY A 946 -12.02 -29.03 1.91
N GLN A 947 -11.18 -28.94 2.97
CA GLN A 947 -11.57 -29.33 4.32
C GLN A 947 -12.76 -28.51 4.85
N PHE A 948 -12.77 -27.20 4.62
CA PHE A 948 -13.88 -26.31 5.03
C PHE A 948 -15.07 -26.38 4.09
N LEU A 949 -14.84 -26.70 2.81
CA LEU A 949 -15.92 -26.81 1.81
C LEU A 949 -16.74 -28.10 1.95
N ALA A 950 -16.14 -29.20 2.39
CA ALA A 950 -16.79 -30.50 2.51
C ALA A 950 -18.07 -30.47 3.38
N PRO A 951 -18.06 -29.91 4.62
CA PRO A 951 -19.27 -29.80 5.44
C PRO A 951 -20.39 -28.97 4.77
N VAL A 952 -20.02 -27.90 4.03
CA VAL A 952 -21.00 -27.04 3.34
C VAL A 952 -21.72 -27.80 2.24
N LEU A 953 -20.98 -28.58 1.44
CA LEU A 953 -21.54 -29.39 0.38
C LEU A 953 -22.38 -30.60 0.91
N GLU A 954 -21.99 -31.15 2.04
CA GLU A 954 -22.73 -32.21 2.72
C GLU A 954 -24.07 -31.69 3.28
N ALA A 955 -24.04 -30.56 3.94
CA ALA A 955 -25.24 -29.90 4.49
C ALA A 955 -26.26 -29.51 3.40
N ALA A 956 -25.79 -29.21 2.17
CA ALA A 956 -26.69 -28.91 1.04
C ALA A 956 -27.29 -30.14 0.37
N ARG A 957 -26.74 -31.34 0.62
CA ARG A 957 -27.23 -32.60 0.05
C ARG A 957 -28.24 -33.31 0.98
N GLY A 958 -28.19 -33.00 2.29
CA GLY A 958 -29.12 -33.54 3.27
C GLY A 958 -30.36 -32.66 3.46
#